data_9a4bf555c4a7b00a071feb328fb43fe1
#
_entry.id   9a4bf555c4a7b00a071feb328fb43fe1
#
_cell.length_a   1.000
_cell.length_b   1.000
_cell.length_c   1.000
_cell.angle_alpha   90.00
_cell.angle_beta   90.00
_cell.angle_gamma   90.00
#
_symmetry.space_group_name_H-M   'P 1'
#
loop_
_entity.id
_entity.type
_entity.pdbx_description
1 polymer ?
#
loop_
_entity_poly.entity_id
_entity_poly.type
_entity_poly.pdbx_seq_one_letter_code
_entity_poly.pdbx_strand_id
1 'polypeptide(L)'
;MSNNEIREKRKKVICDLVKDDFYVPMKEKELAMFLQVSKEDREEFREILQELLAEGKLTLTVKGKYMKSNGKVLTGTFISNAKGFGFVEVEGRDEDLFIPEDKQGGAFHKDTVEVALLPAKTGKRQEAQVIRIIARGMTQVVGTYEQSKSNFGFVIPDNTKIAQDIFVPKEWSKGAMTGHKVVVEITGYGTNTKSPEGKVVEILGHINDPGVDIMSIVRGFDLPVEFGEKIMSQVERVSQEVSETDCAGRRDLRDVTMVTIDGEDAKDLDDAVSVSFDGTYYHLGVHIADVTNYVQENSALDREALKRGTSVYLVDRVIPMLPHALSNGICSLNEGVDRLALSCLMKVDEEGEIVDYEICESVIRVNKRMSYTVVKKLLEEPECVEHNAGMPDGTSGEGVETSTDYSQYRELLPMFQQMAELADKLRKKRQKRGSIDFDFPECKILLDKEGHPLDIKPYERNIATMLIEDFMLAANETVAQHFYWQELPFVYRVHDVPDPERIQKLSTFISNYGYYMKALGRRNSKVSTEEIHPKEIQKLLQKIEGTPEESMIARLTLRSMKQAKYSTECTGHFGLACQYYCHFTSPIRRYPDLQIHRIIKEQLRGRLKEERVEHYRDILPEVAKHSSEMERRADEAERETDKLKKVEYMEQHIGEEYEGVISGVTGWGLYVELPNTVEGLVHISTIPGDYYHYNEAACEMVGEATGRCFKLGMPVRIEVEDCDRFMRTINFRLVDK
;
A
#
# COMPACT_ATOMS: atom_id res chain seq x y z
N MET A 1 -18.65 -47.20 -27.92
CA MET A 1 -18.32 -45.81 -27.51
C MET A 1 -18.57 -45.69 -26.01
N SER A 2 -17.65 -45.10 -25.28
CA SER A 2 -17.86 -44.87 -23.84
C SER A 2 -18.96 -43.76 -23.67
N ASN A 3 -19.67 -43.78 -22.54
CA ASN A 3 -20.70 -42.77 -22.24
C ASN A 3 -20.15 -41.33 -22.35
N ASN A 4 -18.87 -41.17 -22.04
CA ASN A 4 -18.15 -39.89 -22.11
C ASN A 4 -17.92 -39.41 -23.56
N GLU A 5 -17.64 -40.31 -24.51
CA GLU A 5 -17.47 -39.99 -25.92
C GLU A 5 -18.79 -39.55 -26.59
N ILE A 6 -19.91 -40.12 -26.15
CA ILE A 6 -21.25 -39.74 -26.63
C ILE A 6 -21.59 -38.37 -26.09
N ARG A 7 -21.31 -38.07 -24.83
CA ARG A 7 -21.56 -36.76 -24.20
C ARG A 7 -20.75 -35.63 -24.87
N GLU A 8 -19.47 -35.84 -25.15
CA GLU A 8 -18.65 -34.88 -25.89
C GLU A 8 -19.12 -34.65 -27.32
N LYS A 9 -19.62 -35.67 -28.02
CA LYS A 9 -20.24 -35.50 -29.33
C LYS A 9 -21.53 -34.65 -29.26
N ARG A 10 -22.38 -34.86 -28.24
CA ARG A 10 -23.59 -34.06 -27.99
C ARG A 10 -23.25 -32.61 -27.72
N LYS A 11 -22.24 -32.32 -26.90
CA LYS A 11 -21.69 -30.97 -26.65
C LYS A 11 -21.28 -30.29 -27.96
N LYS A 12 -20.51 -31.03 -28.80
CA LYS A 12 -20.02 -30.50 -30.07
C LYS A 12 -21.15 -30.12 -31.01
N VAL A 13 -22.18 -30.95 -31.15
CA VAL A 13 -23.35 -30.68 -31.98
C VAL A 13 -24.06 -29.40 -31.54
N ILE A 14 -24.27 -29.21 -30.24
CA ILE A 14 -24.89 -27.99 -29.71
C ILE A 14 -24.00 -26.76 -29.98
N CYS A 15 -22.70 -26.86 -29.78
CA CYS A 15 -21.79 -25.76 -30.06
C CYS A 15 -21.72 -25.39 -31.55
N ASP A 16 -21.74 -26.38 -32.42
CA ASP A 16 -21.69 -26.14 -33.87
C ASP A 16 -23.00 -25.52 -34.36
N LEU A 17 -24.14 -25.95 -33.83
CA LEU A 17 -25.44 -25.34 -34.13
C LEU A 17 -25.50 -23.87 -33.71
N VAL A 18 -25.04 -23.56 -32.49
CA VAL A 18 -25.11 -22.18 -31.96
C VAL A 18 -24.08 -21.24 -32.61
N LYS A 19 -23.07 -21.81 -33.29
CA LYS A 19 -22.10 -21.05 -34.10
C LYS A 19 -22.60 -20.71 -35.51
N ASP A 20 -23.64 -21.36 -35.98
CA ASP A 20 -24.20 -21.15 -37.30
C ASP A 20 -24.77 -19.73 -37.42
N ASP A 21 -24.49 -19.03 -38.51
CA ASP A 21 -24.90 -17.63 -38.74
C ASP A 21 -26.44 -17.49 -38.86
N PHE A 22 -27.16 -18.58 -39.15
CA PHE A 22 -28.63 -18.61 -39.21
C PHE A 22 -29.27 -19.03 -37.87
N TYR A 23 -28.49 -19.30 -36.83
CA TYR A 23 -29.03 -19.70 -35.54
C TYR A 23 -29.75 -18.54 -34.84
N VAL A 24 -31.01 -18.77 -34.51
CA VAL A 24 -31.81 -17.82 -33.71
C VAL A 24 -31.83 -18.29 -32.25
N PRO A 25 -31.50 -17.43 -31.27
CA PRO A 25 -31.49 -17.81 -29.86
C PRO A 25 -32.80 -18.46 -29.40
N MET A 26 -32.72 -19.67 -28.84
CA MET A 26 -33.82 -20.52 -28.41
C MET A 26 -33.81 -20.76 -26.90
N LYS A 27 -35.00 -20.98 -26.31
CA LYS A 27 -35.12 -21.48 -24.93
C LYS A 27 -34.78 -22.97 -24.89
N GLU A 28 -34.47 -23.50 -23.69
CA GLU A 28 -34.14 -24.93 -23.46
C GLU A 28 -35.16 -25.88 -24.20
N LYS A 29 -36.45 -25.64 -24.00
CA LYS A 29 -37.51 -26.45 -24.63
C LYS A 29 -37.54 -26.37 -26.16
N GLU A 30 -37.28 -25.19 -26.69
CA GLU A 30 -37.23 -24.93 -28.15
C GLU A 30 -35.99 -25.60 -28.75
N LEU A 31 -34.84 -25.50 -28.08
CA LEU A 31 -33.59 -26.10 -28.50
C LEU A 31 -33.63 -27.63 -28.43
N ALA A 32 -34.23 -28.20 -27.36
CA ALA A 32 -34.44 -29.62 -27.23
C ALA A 32 -35.38 -30.18 -28.33
N MET A 33 -36.39 -29.42 -28.73
CA MET A 33 -37.30 -29.80 -29.81
C MET A 33 -36.62 -29.72 -31.18
N PHE A 34 -35.83 -28.66 -31.39
CA PHE A 34 -35.04 -28.49 -32.62
C PHE A 34 -34.03 -29.62 -32.84
N LEU A 35 -33.35 -30.02 -31.77
CA LEU A 35 -32.37 -31.13 -31.75
C LEU A 35 -33.02 -32.52 -31.64
N GLN A 36 -34.34 -32.61 -31.60
CA GLN A 36 -35.11 -33.85 -31.49
C GLN A 36 -34.72 -34.71 -30.27
N VAL A 37 -34.44 -34.04 -29.12
CA VAL A 37 -34.06 -34.74 -27.88
C VAL A 37 -35.27 -35.49 -27.32
N SER A 38 -35.08 -36.82 -27.06
CA SER A 38 -36.15 -37.67 -26.50
C SER A 38 -36.56 -37.20 -25.09
N LYS A 39 -37.73 -37.62 -24.62
CA LYS A 39 -38.17 -37.25 -23.24
C LYS A 39 -37.25 -37.82 -22.16
N GLU A 40 -36.64 -38.97 -22.42
CA GLU A 40 -35.75 -39.66 -21.52
C GLU A 40 -34.38 -38.99 -21.42
N ASP A 41 -33.90 -38.38 -22.52
CA ASP A 41 -32.59 -37.70 -22.58
C ASP A 41 -32.66 -36.20 -22.15
N ARG A 42 -33.81 -35.67 -21.77
CA ARG A 42 -33.95 -34.24 -21.44
C ARG A 42 -33.19 -33.78 -20.20
N GLU A 43 -33.00 -34.67 -19.26
CA GLU A 43 -32.28 -34.36 -18.04
C GLU A 43 -30.77 -34.26 -18.33
N GLU A 44 -30.25 -35.25 -19.09
CA GLU A 44 -28.85 -35.20 -19.56
C GLU A 44 -28.62 -33.99 -20.51
N PHE A 45 -29.58 -33.67 -21.35
CA PHE A 45 -29.51 -32.50 -22.23
C PHE A 45 -29.40 -31.19 -21.42
N ARG A 46 -30.17 -31.08 -20.34
CA ARG A 46 -30.10 -29.92 -19.42
C ARG A 46 -28.73 -29.82 -18.75
N GLU A 47 -28.20 -30.93 -18.28
CA GLU A 47 -26.84 -30.97 -17.70
C GLU A 47 -25.81 -30.54 -18.74
N ILE A 48 -25.86 -31.03 -19.96
CA ILE A 48 -24.95 -30.62 -21.04
C ILE A 48 -25.05 -29.11 -21.34
N LEU A 49 -26.25 -28.54 -21.36
CA LEU A 49 -26.41 -27.10 -21.53
C LEU A 49 -25.82 -26.31 -20.35
N GLN A 50 -25.97 -26.79 -19.12
CA GLN A 50 -25.34 -26.18 -17.94
C GLN A 50 -23.82 -26.26 -17.99
N GLU A 51 -23.29 -27.40 -18.42
CA GLU A 51 -21.83 -27.56 -18.62
C GLU A 51 -21.31 -26.60 -19.70
N LEU A 52 -22.00 -26.46 -20.84
CA LEU A 52 -21.62 -25.55 -21.92
C LEU A 52 -21.73 -24.06 -21.50
N LEU A 53 -22.68 -23.73 -20.64
CA LEU A 53 -22.72 -22.41 -19.98
C LEU A 53 -21.55 -22.22 -19.02
N ALA A 54 -21.25 -23.23 -18.19
CA ALA A 54 -20.10 -23.22 -17.27
C ALA A 54 -18.76 -23.18 -18.01
N GLU A 55 -18.67 -23.83 -19.18
CA GLU A 55 -17.49 -23.79 -20.06
C GLU A 55 -17.40 -22.49 -20.87
N GLY A 56 -18.32 -21.53 -20.69
CA GLY A 56 -18.35 -20.25 -21.42
C GLY A 56 -18.55 -20.38 -22.94
N LYS A 57 -18.95 -21.56 -23.43
CA LYS A 57 -19.23 -21.81 -24.86
C LYS A 57 -20.60 -21.30 -25.29
N LEU A 58 -21.52 -21.24 -24.32
CA LEU A 58 -22.86 -20.67 -24.48
C LEU A 58 -23.07 -19.52 -23.50
N THR A 59 -24.03 -18.63 -23.81
CA THR A 59 -24.55 -17.62 -22.90
C THR A 59 -26.07 -17.55 -23.01
N LEU A 60 -26.71 -16.98 -21.96
CA LEU A 60 -28.15 -16.76 -21.96
C LEU A 60 -28.49 -15.31 -22.26
N THR A 61 -29.44 -15.06 -23.13
CA THR A 61 -30.05 -13.73 -23.29
C THR A 61 -30.86 -13.35 -22.04
N VAL A 62 -31.20 -12.07 -21.88
CA VAL A 62 -32.11 -11.58 -20.82
C VAL A 62 -33.46 -12.33 -20.78
N LYS A 63 -33.88 -12.93 -21.90
CA LYS A 63 -35.12 -13.72 -22.01
C LYS A 63 -34.88 -15.23 -21.76
N GLY A 64 -33.73 -15.64 -21.29
CA GLY A 64 -33.38 -17.05 -21.00
C GLY A 64 -33.23 -17.92 -22.27
N LYS A 65 -32.77 -17.34 -23.38
CA LYS A 65 -32.50 -18.07 -24.62
C LYS A 65 -31.00 -18.31 -24.77
N TYR A 66 -30.62 -19.51 -25.19
CA TYR A 66 -29.24 -19.90 -25.43
C TYR A 66 -28.70 -19.25 -26.70
N MET A 67 -27.50 -18.74 -26.66
CA MET A 67 -26.79 -18.16 -27.79
C MET A 67 -25.28 -18.40 -27.67
N LYS A 68 -24.54 -18.23 -28.77
CA LYS A 68 -23.09 -18.29 -28.81
C LYS A 68 -22.51 -17.26 -27.83
N SER A 69 -21.60 -17.71 -27.02
CA SER A 69 -20.78 -16.77 -26.22
C SER A 69 -19.80 -16.07 -27.15
N ASN A 70 -19.91 -14.75 -27.26
CA ASN A 70 -18.95 -13.93 -28.00
C ASN A 70 -17.83 -13.44 -27.10
N GLY A 71 -17.73 -13.93 -25.83
CA GLY A 71 -16.86 -13.43 -24.82
C GLY A 71 -15.48 -14.08 -24.86
N LYS A 72 -14.44 -13.25 -24.93
CA LYS A 72 -13.13 -13.64 -24.41
C LYS A 72 -13.34 -14.02 -22.94
N VAL A 73 -12.95 -15.22 -22.57
CA VAL A 73 -12.82 -15.61 -21.16
C VAL A 73 -11.64 -14.85 -20.60
N LEU A 74 -11.86 -14.15 -19.50
CA LEU A 74 -10.84 -13.36 -18.81
C LEU A 74 -10.62 -13.96 -17.43
N THR A 75 -9.39 -13.95 -16.96
CA THR A 75 -9.03 -14.34 -15.59
C THR A 75 -8.79 -13.09 -14.77
N GLY A 76 -9.31 -13.08 -13.54
CA GLY A 76 -9.10 -11.97 -12.63
C GLY A 76 -9.45 -12.31 -11.19
N THR A 77 -9.30 -11.34 -10.30
CA THR A 77 -9.58 -11.46 -8.87
C THR A 77 -10.98 -10.94 -8.55
N PHE A 78 -11.81 -11.76 -7.93
CA PHE A 78 -13.17 -11.39 -7.51
C PHE A 78 -13.16 -10.60 -6.21
N ILE A 79 -13.69 -9.40 -6.24
CA ILE A 79 -13.89 -8.53 -5.07
C ILE A 79 -15.38 -8.43 -4.78
N SER A 80 -15.80 -9.03 -3.65
CA SER A 80 -17.19 -8.97 -3.21
C SER A 80 -17.55 -7.60 -2.63
N ASN A 81 -18.84 -7.29 -2.55
CA ASN A 81 -19.38 -6.08 -1.96
C ASN A 81 -20.49 -6.44 -0.96
N ALA A 82 -20.60 -5.69 0.14
CA ALA A 82 -21.61 -5.88 1.19
C ALA A 82 -23.07 -5.85 0.68
N LYS A 83 -23.32 -5.22 -0.48
CA LYS A 83 -24.65 -5.15 -1.12
C LYS A 83 -24.98 -6.37 -1.97
N GLY A 84 -24.17 -7.43 -1.94
CA GLY A 84 -24.42 -8.69 -2.63
C GLY A 84 -23.98 -8.75 -4.10
N PHE A 85 -23.39 -7.71 -4.68
CA PHE A 85 -22.73 -7.75 -5.99
C PHE A 85 -21.22 -7.83 -5.84
N GLY A 86 -20.48 -7.96 -6.94
CA GLY A 86 -19.02 -7.96 -6.91
C GLY A 86 -18.41 -7.32 -8.14
N PHE A 87 -17.07 -7.27 -8.13
CA PHE A 87 -16.25 -6.84 -9.26
C PHE A 87 -15.17 -7.88 -9.55
N VAL A 88 -14.67 -7.90 -10.78
CA VAL A 88 -13.48 -8.68 -11.12
C VAL A 88 -12.41 -7.75 -11.67
N GLU A 89 -11.33 -7.67 -10.94
CA GLU A 89 -10.11 -6.97 -11.35
C GLU A 89 -9.33 -7.87 -12.31
N VAL A 90 -9.11 -7.41 -13.53
CA VAL A 90 -8.39 -8.14 -14.59
C VAL A 90 -7.11 -7.41 -14.90
N GLU A 91 -5.98 -8.11 -14.83
CA GLU A 91 -4.68 -7.53 -15.12
C GLU A 91 -4.63 -6.92 -16.53
N GLY A 92 -4.14 -5.67 -16.62
CA GLY A 92 -4.06 -4.92 -17.88
C GLY A 92 -5.37 -4.27 -18.35
N ARG A 93 -6.40 -4.21 -17.48
CA ARG A 93 -7.62 -3.43 -17.72
C ARG A 93 -7.72 -2.29 -16.72
N ASP A 94 -8.11 -1.12 -17.20
CA ASP A 94 -8.29 0.07 -16.35
C ASP A 94 -9.61 0.09 -15.58
N GLU A 95 -10.61 -0.68 -16.04
CA GLU A 95 -11.92 -0.78 -15.39
C GLU A 95 -12.25 -2.21 -14.97
N ASP A 96 -12.71 -2.35 -13.73
CA ASP A 96 -13.18 -3.61 -13.17
C ASP A 96 -14.50 -4.05 -13.84
N LEU A 97 -14.65 -5.35 -13.99
CA LEU A 97 -15.85 -5.96 -14.51
C LEU A 97 -16.92 -6.07 -13.42
N PHE A 98 -18.10 -5.54 -13.65
CA PHE A 98 -19.21 -5.65 -12.70
C PHE A 98 -19.85 -7.05 -12.75
N ILE A 99 -20.00 -7.71 -11.60
CA ILE A 99 -20.60 -9.03 -11.45
C ILE A 99 -21.91 -8.89 -10.66
N PRO A 100 -23.07 -9.04 -11.31
CA PRO A 100 -24.36 -9.07 -10.62
C PRO A 100 -24.44 -10.22 -9.61
N GLU A 101 -25.25 -10.06 -8.56
CA GLU A 101 -25.43 -11.04 -7.48
C GLU A 101 -25.76 -12.46 -7.99
N ASP A 102 -26.65 -12.57 -8.98
CA ASP A 102 -27.06 -13.85 -9.60
C ASP A 102 -26.02 -14.46 -10.55
N LYS A 103 -24.87 -13.80 -10.76
CA LYS A 103 -23.81 -14.19 -11.70
C LYS A 103 -22.48 -14.51 -11.07
N GLN A 104 -22.40 -14.55 -9.75
CA GLN A 104 -21.14 -14.78 -9.01
C GLN A 104 -20.68 -16.24 -9.02
N GLY A 105 -21.56 -17.21 -9.29
CA GLY A 105 -21.18 -18.63 -9.39
C GLY A 105 -20.55 -19.22 -8.14
N GLY A 106 -20.86 -18.69 -6.94
CA GLY A 106 -20.26 -19.11 -5.67
C GLY A 106 -18.84 -18.58 -5.42
N ALA A 107 -18.42 -17.55 -6.16
CA ALA A 107 -17.16 -16.85 -5.90
C ALA A 107 -17.20 -16.14 -4.54
N PHE A 108 -16.09 -16.22 -3.83
CA PHE A 108 -15.87 -15.59 -2.53
C PHE A 108 -14.83 -14.47 -2.66
N HIS A 109 -14.75 -13.61 -1.69
CA HIS A 109 -13.83 -12.47 -1.72
C HIS A 109 -12.39 -12.91 -1.99
N LYS A 110 -11.69 -12.22 -2.90
CA LYS A 110 -10.32 -12.51 -3.37
C LYS A 110 -10.14 -13.82 -4.15
N ASP A 111 -11.21 -14.53 -4.52
CA ASP A 111 -11.06 -15.70 -5.39
C ASP A 111 -10.49 -15.33 -6.75
N THR A 112 -9.59 -16.15 -7.28
CA THR A 112 -9.19 -16.08 -8.68
C THR A 112 -10.23 -16.79 -9.52
N VAL A 113 -10.85 -16.04 -10.45
CA VAL A 113 -11.99 -16.53 -11.24
C VAL A 113 -11.77 -16.34 -12.73
N GLU A 114 -12.39 -17.24 -13.51
CA GLU A 114 -12.62 -17.02 -14.93
C GLU A 114 -14.00 -16.41 -15.13
N VAL A 115 -14.07 -15.35 -15.95
CA VAL A 115 -15.32 -14.65 -16.24
C VAL A 115 -15.57 -14.53 -17.74
N ALA A 116 -16.84 -14.61 -18.12
CA ALA A 116 -17.31 -14.29 -19.48
C ALA A 116 -17.96 -12.92 -19.49
N LEU A 117 -17.59 -12.10 -20.47
CA LEU A 117 -18.20 -10.79 -20.68
C LEU A 117 -19.67 -10.95 -21.11
N LEU A 118 -20.55 -10.20 -20.47
CA LEU A 118 -21.96 -10.08 -20.88
C LEU A 118 -22.11 -8.97 -21.94
N PRO A 119 -23.20 -8.96 -22.72
CA PRO A 119 -23.44 -7.92 -23.71
C PRO A 119 -23.40 -6.53 -23.10
N ALA A 120 -22.59 -5.64 -23.67
CA ALA A 120 -22.43 -4.27 -23.19
C ALA A 120 -23.74 -3.50 -23.22
N LYS A 121 -24.07 -2.78 -22.15
CA LYS A 121 -25.20 -1.86 -22.08
C LYS A 121 -24.64 -0.43 -22.20
N THR A 122 -25.21 0.34 -23.14
CA THR A 122 -24.78 1.72 -23.39
C THR A 122 -24.85 2.56 -22.10
N GLY A 123 -23.74 3.21 -21.72
CA GLY A 123 -23.65 4.08 -20.54
C GLY A 123 -23.55 3.37 -19.18
N LYS A 124 -23.33 2.03 -19.15
CA LYS A 124 -23.09 1.26 -17.92
C LYS A 124 -21.74 0.54 -17.99
N ARG A 125 -21.16 0.26 -16.79
CA ARG A 125 -19.96 -0.57 -16.68
C ARG A 125 -20.16 -1.92 -17.36
N GLN A 126 -19.08 -2.48 -17.90
CA GLN A 126 -19.12 -3.81 -18.52
C GLN A 126 -19.51 -4.87 -17.48
N GLU A 127 -20.61 -5.55 -17.72
CA GLU A 127 -21.06 -6.69 -16.91
C GLU A 127 -20.35 -7.97 -17.34
N ALA A 128 -20.07 -8.86 -16.36
CA ALA A 128 -19.53 -10.19 -16.61
C ALA A 128 -20.19 -11.23 -15.70
N GLN A 129 -19.96 -12.51 -15.99
CA GLN A 129 -20.43 -13.65 -15.22
C GLN A 129 -19.23 -14.52 -14.85
N VAL A 130 -19.14 -14.95 -13.60
CA VAL A 130 -18.17 -15.96 -13.17
C VAL A 130 -18.55 -17.32 -13.78
N ILE A 131 -17.59 -17.91 -14.50
CA ILE A 131 -17.74 -19.22 -15.12
C ILE A 131 -17.16 -20.29 -14.21
N ARG A 132 -15.97 -20.02 -13.67
CA ARG A 132 -15.21 -20.99 -12.87
C ARG A 132 -14.36 -20.27 -11.84
N ILE A 133 -14.25 -20.88 -10.67
CA ILE A 133 -13.30 -20.50 -9.63
C ILE A 133 -12.03 -21.30 -9.88
N ILE A 134 -10.92 -20.61 -10.12
CA ILE A 134 -9.59 -21.22 -10.35
C ILE A 134 -8.93 -21.56 -9.02
N ALA A 135 -8.90 -20.56 -8.10
CA ALA A 135 -8.31 -20.69 -6.79
C ALA A 135 -9.11 -19.89 -5.76
N ARG A 136 -9.16 -20.40 -4.54
CA ARG A 136 -9.74 -19.68 -3.40
C ARG A 136 -8.74 -18.66 -2.88
N GLY A 137 -9.17 -17.41 -2.77
CA GLY A 137 -8.33 -16.32 -2.31
C GLY A 137 -8.29 -16.18 -0.78
N MET A 138 -9.36 -16.61 -0.11
CA MET A 138 -9.43 -16.58 1.36
C MET A 138 -9.83 -17.96 1.88
N THR A 139 -9.00 -18.51 2.76
CA THR A 139 -9.27 -19.78 3.46
C THR A 139 -9.62 -19.54 4.92
N GLN A 140 -9.29 -18.36 5.45
CA GLN A 140 -9.58 -17.95 6.82
C GLN A 140 -10.24 -16.57 6.82
N VAL A 141 -11.11 -16.34 7.79
CA VAL A 141 -11.80 -15.08 8.03
C VAL A 141 -11.74 -14.75 9.51
N VAL A 142 -11.48 -13.49 9.83
CA VAL A 142 -11.56 -12.96 11.20
C VAL A 142 -12.93 -12.33 11.40
N GLY A 143 -13.50 -12.51 12.58
CA GLY A 143 -14.78 -11.91 12.91
C GLY A 143 -15.17 -12.09 14.37
N THR A 144 -16.34 -11.59 14.71
CA THR A 144 -16.92 -11.67 16.06
C THR A 144 -17.87 -12.87 16.14
N TYR A 145 -17.64 -13.74 17.10
CA TYR A 145 -18.48 -14.91 17.33
C TYR A 145 -19.73 -14.53 18.13
N GLU A 146 -20.88 -14.94 17.62
CA GLU A 146 -22.19 -14.84 18.31
C GLU A 146 -22.80 -16.21 18.50
N GLN A 147 -23.05 -16.59 19.73
CA GLN A 147 -23.66 -17.86 20.07
C GLN A 147 -25.19 -17.77 19.94
N SER A 148 -25.77 -18.67 19.15
CA SER A 148 -27.22 -18.86 19.12
C SER A 148 -27.73 -19.61 20.37
N LYS A 149 -29.02 -19.43 20.69
CA LYS A 149 -29.70 -20.22 21.71
C LYS A 149 -29.77 -21.72 21.42
N SER A 150 -29.48 -22.10 20.17
CA SER A 150 -29.35 -23.47 19.68
C SER A 150 -27.88 -23.90 19.67
N ASN A 151 -27.60 -25.19 19.44
CA ASN A 151 -26.23 -25.75 19.45
C ASN A 151 -25.36 -25.33 18.25
N PHE A 152 -25.29 -24.03 17.91
CA PHE A 152 -24.44 -23.45 16.87
C PHE A 152 -24.20 -21.97 17.16
N GLY A 153 -23.31 -21.37 16.42
CA GLY A 153 -23.07 -19.93 16.41
C GLY A 153 -22.82 -19.41 15.00
N PHE A 154 -22.69 -18.09 14.92
CA PHE A 154 -22.29 -17.38 13.72
C PHE A 154 -21.05 -16.56 14.00
N VAL A 155 -20.25 -16.34 12.97
CA VAL A 155 -19.17 -15.35 13.02
C VAL A 155 -19.51 -14.25 12.04
N ILE A 156 -19.63 -13.04 12.57
CA ILE A 156 -19.81 -11.81 11.80
C ILE A 156 -18.42 -11.37 11.33
N PRO A 157 -18.13 -11.40 10.00
CA PRO A 157 -16.82 -11.06 9.49
C PRO A 157 -16.46 -9.60 9.75
N ASP A 158 -15.21 -9.32 10.14
CA ASP A 158 -14.70 -7.94 10.29
C ASP A 158 -14.53 -7.26 8.91
N ASN A 159 -14.31 -8.06 7.87
CA ASN A 159 -14.26 -7.57 6.51
C ASN A 159 -15.67 -7.35 5.97
N THR A 160 -16.10 -6.10 5.93
CA THR A 160 -17.44 -5.69 5.45
C THR A 160 -17.73 -6.05 3.99
N LYS A 161 -16.72 -6.43 3.20
CA LYS A 161 -16.91 -6.95 1.84
C LYS A 161 -17.51 -8.35 1.83
N ILE A 162 -17.46 -9.09 2.96
CA ILE A 162 -18.11 -10.40 3.12
C ILE A 162 -19.50 -10.17 3.69
N ALA A 163 -20.52 -10.26 2.83
CA ALA A 163 -21.89 -9.90 3.18
C ALA A 163 -22.63 -10.93 4.05
N GLN A 164 -22.11 -12.15 4.19
CA GLN A 164 -22.78 -13.26 4.88
C GLN A 164 -22.02 -13.67 6.13
N ASP A 165 -22.77 -13.88 7.22
CA ASP A 165 -22.24 -14.47 8.44
C ASP A 165 -21.84 -15.92 8.22
N ILE A 166 -20.76 -16.35 8.87
CA ILE A 166 -20.21 -17.70 8.76
C ILE A 166 -20.85 -18.59 9.82
N PHE A 167 -21.53 -19.62 9.38
CA PHE A 167 -22.12 -20.62 10.26
C PHE A 167 -21.04 -21.50 10.88
N VAL A 168 -21.09 -21.66 12.23
CA VAL A 168 -20.14 -22.48 12.99
C VAL A 168 -20.91 -23.48 13.86
N PRO A 169 -20.84 -24.80 13.56
CA PRO A 169 -21.36 -25.83 14.45
C PRO A 169 -20.70 -25.78 15.83
N LYS A 170 -21.42 -26.18 16.89
CA LYS A 170 -20.91 -26.16 18.26
C LYS A 170 -19.59 -26.91 18.44
N GLU A 171 -19.46 -28.06 17.83
CA GLU A 171 -18.26 -28.92 17.86
C GLU A 171 -17.03 -28.23 17.24
N TRP A 172 -17.24 -27.24 16.39
CA TRP A 172 -16.19 -26.46 15.70
C TRP A 172 -15.99 -25.06 16.30
N SER A 173 -16.72 -24.73 17.35
CA SER A 173 -16.61 -23.41 18.01
C SER A 173 -15.36 -23.24 18.88
N LYS A 174 -14.64 -24.32 19.18
CA LYS A 174 -13.44 -24.33 20.05
C LYS A 174 -13.69 -23.69 21.44
N GLY A 175 -14.96 -23.63 21.90
CA GLY A 175 -15.34 -22.98 23.16
C GLY A 175 -15.48 -21.46 23.06
N ALA A 176 -15.58 -20.90 21.87
CA ALA A 176 -15.86 -19.48 21.69
C ALA A 176 -17.22 -19.10 22.30
N MET A 177 -17.27 -17.92 22.89
CA MET A 177 -18.46 -17.30 23.46
C MET A 177 -18.80 -16.01 22.72
N THR A 178 -20.04 -15.56 22.84
CA THR A 178 -20.48 -14.28 22.26
C THR A 178 -19.54 -13.14 22.66
N GLY A 179 -19.11 -12.36 21.68
CA GLY A 179 -18.14 -11.27 21.84
C GLY A 179 -16.67 -11.67 21.67
N HIS A 180 -16.34 -12.96 21.50
CA HIS A 180 -14.99 -13.35 21.17
C HIS A 180 -14.66 -13.02 19.71
N LYS A 181 -13.50 -12.39 19.50
CA LYS A 181 -12.83 -12.28 18.20
C LYS A 181 -12.17 -13.61 17.88
N VAL A 182 -12.48 -14.15 16.72
CA VAL A 182 -12.03 -15.50 16.31
C VAL A 182 -11.51 -15.49 14.89
N VAL A 183 -10.56 -16.41 14.62
CA VAL A 183 -10.15 -16.77 13.27
C VAL A 183 -10.90 -18.06 12.89
N VAL A 184 -11.60 -18.02 11.77
CA VAL A 184 -12.39 -19.14 11.25
C VAL A 184 -11.81 -19.63 9.95
N GLU A 185 -11.50 -20.92 9.88
CA GLU A 185 -11.17 -21.61 8.63
C GLU A 185 -12.47 -21.94 7.88
N ILE A 186 -12.58 -21.56 6.62
CA ILE A 186 -13.75 -21.80 5.79
C ILE A 186 -13.75 -23.25 5.32
N THR A 187 -14.74 -24.01 5.72
CA THR A 187 -14.93 -25.43 5.30
C THR A 187 -15.94 -25.56 4.17
N GLY A 188 -16.82 -24.57 4.00
CA GLY A 188 -17.77 -24.46 2.91
C GLY A 188 -18.07 -23.02 2.56
N TYR A 189 -17.92 -22.64 1.28
CA TYR A 189 -18.04 -21.24 0.83
C TYR A 189 -19.49 -20.76 0.63
N GLY A 190 -20.46 -21.61 0.93
CA GLY A 190 -21.88 -21.24 0.82
C GLY A 190 -22.36 -21.02 -0.62
N THR A 191 -23.54 -20.43 -0.73
CA THR A 191 -24.18 -20.02 -1.98
C THR A 191 -25.01 -18.77 -1.69
N ASN A 192 -25.64 -18.16 -2.68
CA ASN A 192 -26.55 -17.01 -2.46
C ASN A 192 -27.70 -17.31 -1.48
N THR A 193 -27.99 -18.60 -1.22
CA THR A 193 -29.09 -19.05 -0.33
C THR A 193 -28.62 -19.79 0.92
N LYS A 194 -27.32 -20.07 1.04
CA LYS A 194 -26.75 -20.82 2.17
C LYS A 194 -25.51 -20.10 2.64
N SER A 195 -25.45 -19.74 3.93
CA SER A 195 -24.30 -19.13 4.59
C SER A 195 -23.04 -20.00 4.41
N PRO A 196 -21.85 -19.40 4.32
CA PRO A 196 -20.59 -20.11 4.44
C PRO A 196 -20.53 -20.88 5.75
N GLU A 197 -19.80 -22.00 5.76
CA GLU A 197 -19.56 -22.80 6.97
C GLU A 197 -18.09 -22.72 7.34
N GLY A 198 -17.79 -22.66 8.63
CA GLY A 198 -16.42 -22.58 9.11
C GLY A 198 -16.17 -23.23 10.46
N LYS A 199 -14.88 -23.37 10.76
CA LYS A 199 -14.36 -23.92 12.02
C LYS A 199 -13.48 -22.88 12.69
N VAL A 200 -13.72 -22.56 13.96
CA VAL A 200 -12.84 -21.71 14.76
C VAL A 200 -11.49 -22.39 14.95
N VAL A 201 -10.43 -21.78 14.44
CA VAL A 201 -9.04 -22.26 14.56
C VAL A 201 -8.28 -21.53 15.66
N GLU A 202 -8.63 -20.24 15.90
CA GLU A 202 -7.99 -19.41 16.92
C GLU A 202 -9.04 -18.52 17.61
N ILE A 203 -8.90 -18.32 18.92
CA ILE A 203 -9.65 -17.31 19.69
C ILE A 203 -8.64 -16.24 20.08
N LEU A 204 -8.83 -15.01 19.60
CA LEU A 204 -7.93 -13.88 19.84
C LEU A 204 -8.15 -13.23 21.21
N GLY A 205 -9.36 -13.31 21.75
CA GLY A 205 -9.80 -12.73 23.01
C GLY A 205 -11.22 -12.16 22.90
N HIS A 206 -11.69 -11.51 23.94
CA HIS A 206 -12.96 -10.78 23.89
C HIS A 206 -12.76 -9.42 23.19
N ILE A 207 -13.79 -8.94 22.49
CA ILE A 207 -13.74 -7.67 21.74
C ILE A 207 -13.30 -6.44 22.58
N ASN A 208 -13.51 -6.53 23.91
CA ASN A 208 -13.15 -5.48 24.87
C ASN A 208 -11.78 -5.73 25.53
N ASP A 209 -11.07 -6.80 25.18
CA ASP A 209 -9.75 -7.06 25.74
C ASP A 209 -8.69 -6.19 25.03
N PRO A 210 -7.74 -5.60 25.77
CA PRO A 210 -6.69 -4.75 25.19
C PRO A 210 -5.91 -5.45 24.07
N GLY A 211 -5.74 -4.78 22.94
CA GLY A 211 -4.94 -5.25 21.78
C GLY A 211 -5.59 -6.33 20.92
N VAL A 212 -6.77 -6.85 21.27
CA VAL A 212 -7.52 -7.81 20.45
C VAL A 212 -8.01 -7.18 19.15
N ASP A 213 -8.32 -5.91 19.17
CA ASP A 213 -8.70 -5.08 18.04
C ASP A 213 -7.60 -5.04 16.97
N ILE A 214 -6.35 -4.71 17.36
CA ILE A 214 -5.18 -4.71 16.47
C ILE A 214 -4.87 -6.13 16.00
N MET A 215 -4.92 -7.14 16.90
CA MET A 215 -4.68 -8.53 16.51
C MET A 215 -5.71 -9.04 15.50
N SER A 216 -6.95 -8.58 15.56
CA SER A 216 -7.97 -8.88 14.54
C SER A 216 -7.57 -8.36 13.17
N ILE A 217 -7.02 -7.14 13.09
CA ILE A 217 -6.50 -6.58 11.83
C ILE A 217 -5.29 -7.38 11.35
N VAL A 218 -4.33 -7.65 12.23
CA VAL A 218 -3.13 -8.46 11.91
C VAL A 218 -3.50 -9.81 11.28
N ARG A 219 -4.45 -10.53 11.90
CA ARG A 219 -4.94 -11.80 11.37
C ARG A 219 -5.80 -11.64 10.11
N GLY A 220 -6.58 -10.55 10.03
CA GLY A 220 -7.40 -10.25 8.85
C GLY A 220 -6.57 -9.98 7.58
N PHE A 221 -5.37 -9.46 7.74
CA PHE A 221 -4.39 -9.26 6.67
C PHE A 221 -3.39 -10.42 6.53
N ASP A 222 -3.57 -11.52 7.28
CA ASP A 222 -2.65 -12.69 7.27
C ASP A 222 -1.19 -12.28 7.49
N LEU A 223 -0.95 -11.34 8.41
CA LEU A 223 0.40 -10.89 8.74
C LEU A 223 1.09 -11.90 9.67
N PRO A 224 2.30 -12.37 9.33
CA PRO A 224 3.01 -13.37 10.14
C PRO A 224 3.66 -12.71 11.36
N VAL A 225 3.13 -12.94 12.55
CA VAL A 225 3.64 -12.34 13.80
C VAL A 225 4.89 -13.05 14.30
N GLU A 226 4.94 -14.38 14.21
CA GLU A 226 6.01 -15.18 14.80
C GLU A 226 6.97 -15.72 13.73
N PHE A 227 8.20 -16.01 14.16
CA PHE A 227 9.18 -16.72 13.36
C PHE A 227 9.24 -18.19 13.80
N GLY A 228 9.22 -19.11 12.84
CA GLY A 228 9.28 -20.54 13.13
C GLY A 228 10.64 -21.00 13.74
N GLU A 229 10.64 -22.12 14.45
CA GLU A 229 11.82 -22.66 15.14
C GLU A 229 13.06 -22.80 14.26
N LYS A 230 12.90 -23.22 12.99
CA LYS A 230 14.02 -23.36 12.03
C LYS A 230 14.70 -22.02 11.75
N ILE A 231 13.92 -20.94 11.69
CA ILE A 231 14.42 -19.59 11.47
C ILE A 231 15.17 -19.14 12.72
N MET A 232 14.55 -19.29 13.90
CA MET A 232 15.19 -18.89 15.17
C MET A 232 16.48 -19.68 15.43
N SER A 233 16.52 -20.96 15.12
CA SER A 233 17.74 -21.78 15.20
C SER A 233 18.85 -21.34 14.23
N GLN A 234 18.49 -20.75 13.08
CA GLN A 234 19.47 -20.15 12.18
C GLN A 234 20.00 -18.83 12.76
N VAL A 235 19.13 -18.00 13.33
CA VAL A 235 19.50 -16.72 13.97
C VAL A 235 20.48 -16.93 15.12
N GLU A 236 20.26 -17.93 15.98
CA GLU A 236 21.13 -18.24 17.12
C GLU A 236 22.57 -18.59 16.69
N ARG A 237 22.78 -18.99 15.44
CA ARG A 237 24.13 -19.29 14.90
C ARG A 237 24.81 -18.06 14.30
N VAL A 238 24.11 -16.96 14.12
CA VAL A 238 24.68 -15.72 13.60
C VAL A 238 25.45 -15.01 14.70
N SER A 239 26.75 -14.74 14.47
CA SER A 239 27.54 -13.92 15.37
C SER A 239 26.92 -12.54 15.54
N GLN A 240 26.92 -12.03 16.75
CA GLN A 240 26.50 -10.65 17.05
C GLN A 240 27.65 -9.64 16.97
N GLU A 241 28.84 -10.09 16.61
CA GLU A 241 30.04 -9.27 16.42
C GLU A 241 30.65 -9.52 15.04
N VAL A 242 31.18 -8.47 14.44
CA VAL A 242 31.91 -8.53 13.18
C VAL A 242 33.31 -9.09 13.44
N SER A 243 33.68 -10.13 12.72
CA SER A 243 35.02 -10.75 12.87
C SER A 243 36.03 -10.12 11.87
N GLU A 244 37.32 -10.29 12.13
CA GLU A 244 38.36 -9.86 11.19
C GLU A 244 38.25 -10.55 9.82
N THR A 245 37.73 -11.79 9.79
CA THR A 245 37.47 -12.51 8.53
C THR A 245 36.34 -11.89 7.73
N ASP A 246 35.36 -11.29 8.37
CA ASP A 246 34.28 -10.57 7.72
C ASP A 246 34.76 -9.23 7.10
N CYS A 247 35.81 -8.64 7.70
CA CYS A 247 36.43 -7.41 7.21
C CYS A 247 37.35 -7.63 5.99
N ALA A 248 37.76 -8.87 5.73
CA ALA A 248 38.72 -9.17 4.66
C ALA A 248 38.18 -8.79 3.26
N GLY A 249 38.95 -7.96 2.52
CA GLY A 249 38.60 -7.50 1.17
C GLY A 249 37.55 -6.39 1.12
N ARG A 250 37.10 -5.89 2.28
CA ARG A 250 36.23 -4.73 2.38
C ARG A 250 37.01 -3.45 2.52
N ARG A 251 36.43 -2.34 2.09
CA ARG A 251 36.99 -1.02 2.32
C ARG A 251 36.82 -0.62 3.80
N ASP A 252 37.92 -0.29 4.45
CA ASP A 252 37.87 0.17 5.84
C ASP A 252 37.50 1.65 5.87
N LEU A 253 36.33 1.95 6.44
CA LEU A 253 35.79 3.31 6.62
C LEU A 253 35.53 3.62 8.11
N ARG A 254 36.13 2.88 9.03
CA ARG A 254 35.95 3.07 10.50
C ARG A 254 36.48 4.39 11.04
N ASP A 255 37.43 4.99 10.32
CA ASP A 255 38.00 6.30 10.65
C ASP A 255 37.25 7.49 10.03
N VAL A 256 36.22 7.22 9.18
CA VAL A 256 35.37 8.26 8.59
C VAL A 256 34.27 8.65 9.58
N THR A 257 34.16 9.95 9.86
CA THR A 257 33.10 10.47 10.71
C THR A 257 31.75 10.29 10.04
N MET A 258 30.87 9.53 10.68
CA MET A 258 29.51 9.25 10.18
C MET A 258 28.51 9.13 11.32
N VAL A 259 27.25 9.37 10.99
CA VAL A 259 26.13 9.32 11.93
C VAL A 259 24.96 8.57 11.33
N THR A 260 24.11 7.98 12.17
CA THR A 260 22.74 7.61 11.82
C THR A 260 21.79 8.71 12.28
N ILE A 261 20.71 8.99 11.52
CA ILE A 261 19.71 10.01 11.86
C ILE A 261 18.33 9.42 11.64
N ASP A 262 17.64 9.09 12.72
CA ASP A 262 16.36 8.35 12.69
C ASP A 262 15.37 8.91 13.71
N GLY A 263 14.21 8.28 13.85
CA GLY A 263 13.29 8.54 14.96
C GLY A 263 13.87 8.08 16.29
N GLU A 264 13.44 8.69 17.41
CA GLU A 264 13.91 8.38 18.76
C GLU A 264 13.75 6.89 19.09
N ASP A 265 12.65 6.28 18.66
CA ASP A 265 12.27 4.91 18.98
C ASP A 265 12.83 3.87 17.99
N ALA A 266 13.49 4.30 16.89
CA ALA A 266 14.03 3.41 15.86
C ALA A 266 15.13 2.50 16.45
N LYS A 267 15.10 1.21 16.10
CA LYS A 267 16.08 0.21 16.54
C LYS A 267 16.76 -0.50 15.38
N ASP A 268 16.14 -0.47 14.22
CA ASP A 268 16.56 -1.09 12.96
C ASP A 268 17.18 -0.03 12.04
N LEU A 269 18.41 0.41 12.42
CA LEU A 269 19.12 1.48 11.73
C LEU A 269 19.74 0.93 10.44
N ASP A 270 19.05 1.16 9.32
CA ASP A 270 19.43 0.68 7.98
C ASP A 270 20.61 1.47 7.39
N ASP A 271 20.70 2.79 7.65
CA ASP A 271 21.59 3.71 6.97
C ASP A 271 22.40 4.59 7.92
N ALA A 272 23.63 4.86 7.51
CA ALA A 272 24.49 5.88 8.10
C ALA A 272 25.01 6.80 6.99
N VAL A 273 25.24 8.05 7.31
CA VAL A 273 25.66 9.08 6.37
C VAL A 273 26.93 9.79 6.83
N SER A 274 27.79 10.12 5.88
CA SER A 274 28.98 10.93 6.08
C SER A 274 29.07 12.00 5.01
N VAL A 275 29.44 13.23 5.38
CA VAL A 275 29.68 14.34 4.44
C VAL A 275 30.95 15.08 4.82
N SER A 276 31.76 15.40 3.81
CA SER A 276 32.88 16.32 3.93
C SER A 276 33.00 17.18 2.67
N PHE A 277 33.61 18.36 2.78
CA PHE A 277 33.83 19.28 1.67
C PHE A 277 35.33 19.56 1.53
N ASP A 278 35.89 19.35 0.32
CA ASP A 278 37.33 19.52 0.08
C ASP A 278 37.69 20.94 -0.44
N GLY A 279 36.73 21.84 -0.49
CA GLY A 279 36.86 23.16 -1.07
C GLY A 279 36.40 23.29 -2.52
N THR A 280 36.07 22.16 -3.17
CA THR A 280 35.57 22.10 -4.55
C THR A 280 34.37 21.16 -4.68
N TYR A 281 34.43 20.04 -3.97
CA TYR A 281 33.43 18.99 -4.06
C TYR A 281 32.99 18.54 -2.67
N TYR A 282 31.71 18.17 -2.58
CA TYR A 282 31.20 17.42 -1.45
C TYR A 282 31.45 15.93 -1.67
N HIS A 283 31.93 15.27 -0.62
CA HIS A 283 32.07 13.81 -0.55
C HIS A 283 30.94 13.27 0.32
N LEU A 284 29.91 12.74 -0.31
CA LEU A 284 28.75 12.14 0.36
C LEU A 284 28.93 10.62 0.42
N GLY A 285 28.96 10.04 1.60
CA GLY A 285 28.88 8.59 1.82
C GLY A 285 27.51 8.22 2.35
N VAL A 286 26.86 7.27 1.66
CA VAL A 286 25.64 6.61 2.13
C VAL A 286 25.99 5.15 2.36
N HIS A 287 25.93 4.73 3.64
CA HIS A 287 26.40 3.43 4.10
C HIS A 287 25.21 2.62 4.57
N ILE A 288 24.88 1.53 3.88
CA ILE A 288 23.71 0.71 4.13
C ILE A 288 24.11 -0.62 4.75
N ALA A 289 23.40 -1.05 5.78
CA ALA A 289 23.61 -2.31 6.46
C ALA A 289 23.74 -3.50 5.48
N ASP A 290 24.84 -4.26 5.53
CA ASP A 290 25.04 -5.43 4.67
C ASP A 290 24.31 -6.65 5.23
N VAL A 291 22.99 -6.62 5.17
CA VAL A 291 22.09 -7.70 5.63
C VAL A 291 22.38 -9.01 4.91
N THR A 292 22.82 -8.93 3.64
CA THR A 292 23.11 -10.12 2.81
C THR A 292 24.27 -10.95 3.30
N ASN A 293 25.11 -10.40 4.20
CA ASN A 293 26.17 -11.18 4.86
C ASN A 293 25.57 -12.23 5.80
N TYR A 294 24.42 -11.98 6.37
CA TYR A 294 23.76 -12.80 7.39
C TYR A 294 22.56 -13.58 6.81
N VAL A 295 21.88 -13.01 5.81
CA VAL A 295 20.71 -13.61 5.15
C VAL A 295 21.12 -14.11 3.75
N GLN A 296 21.62 -15.34 3.72
CA GLN A 296 22.08 -15.97 2.48
C GLN A 296 20.90 -16.39 1.60
N GLU A 297 21.05 -16.27 0.29
CA GLU A 297 20.06 -16.68 -0.70
C GLU A 297 19.59 -18.13 -0.47
N ASN A 298 18.30 -18.37 -0.56
CA ASN A 298 17.65 -19.66 -0.33
C ASN A 298 17.80 -20.24 1.09
N SER A 299 18.31 -19.51 2.06
CA SER A 299 18.29 -19.92 3.47
C SER A 299 16.85 -19.89 4.04
N ALA A 300 16.66 -20.43 5.24
CA ALA A 300 15.35 -20.37 5.91
C ALA A 300 14.97 -18.90 6.21
N LEU A 301 15.96 -18.08 6.62
CA LEU A 301 15.79 -16.64 6.82
C LEU A 301 15.38 -15.92 5.54
N ASP A 302 16.03 -16.23 4.43
CA ASP A 302 15.74 -15.62 3.14
C ASP A 302 14.32 -15.94 2.64
N ARG A 303 13.93 -17.21 2.70
CA ARG A 303 12.57 -17.61 2.32
C ARG A 303 11.48 -16.93 3.18
N GLU A 304 11.75 -16.76 4.48
CA GLU A 304 10.83 -16.05 5.37
C GLU A 304 10.80 -14.54 5.07
N ALA A 305 11.98 -13.93 4.83
CA ALA A 305 12.07 -12.52 4.44
C ALA A 305 11.33 -12.25 3.12
N LEU A 306 11.50 -13.12 2.12
CA LEU A 306 10.74 -13.04 0.87
C LEU A 306 9.22 -13.18 1.11
N LYS A 307 8.81 -14.18 1.90
CA LYS A 307 7.39 -14.39 2.23
C LYS A 307 6.77 -13.17 2.89
N ARG A 308 7.49 -12.49 3.79
CA ARG A 308 7.05 -11.25 4.44
C ARG A 308 7.10 -10.05 3.50
N GLY A 309 8.10 -9.98 2.64
CA GLY A 309 8.34 -8.95 1.63
C GLY A 309 8.74 -7.60 2.19
N THR A 310 8.15 -7.19 3.31
CA THR A 310 8.44 -5.93 4.01
C THR A 310 8.12 -6.05 5.51
N SER A 311 8.72 -5.19 6.33
CA SER A 311 8.25 -4.94 7.70
C SER A 311 6.94 -4.14 7.66
N VAL A 312 6.07 -4.33 8.66
CA VAL A 312 4.79 -3.63 8.80
C VAL A 312 4.79 -2.82 10.09
N TYR A 313 4.56 -1.50 9.98
CA TYR A 313 4.62 -0.56 11.10
C TYR A 313 3.21 -0.20 11.56
N LEU A 314 2.66 -1.00 12.46
CA LEU A 314 1.34 -0.73 13.02
C LEU A 314 1.43 0.32 14.12
N VAL A 315 0.30 0.89 14.48
CA VAL A 315 0.23 1.99 15.46
C VAL A 315 0.83 1.65 16.83
N ASP A 316 0.81 0.38 17.26
CA ASP A 316 1.28 -0.09 18.57
C ASP A 316 2.51 -1.00 18.50
N ARG A 317 2.86 -1.53 17.33
CA ARG A 317 3.95 -2.50 17.16
C ARG A 317 4.49 -2.56 15.75
N VAL A 318 5.69 -3.12 15.61
CA VAL A 318 6.28 -3.47 14.32
C VAL A 318 6.22 -4.99 14.13
N ILE A 319 5.76 -5.44 12.97
CA ILE A 319 5.89 -6.83 12.52
C ILE A 319 7.09 -6.86 11.57
N PRO A 320 8.27 -7.30 12.02
CA PRO A 320 9.50 -7.13 11.26
C PRO A 320 9.65 -8.17 10.14
N MET A 321 10.32 -7.78 9.06
CA MET A 321 10.72 -8.71 7.98
C MET A 321 11.76 -9.72 8.47
N LEU A 322 12.66 -9.30 9.33
CA LEU A 322 13.73 -10.12 9.91
C LEU A 322 13.61 -10.20 11.43
N PRO A 323 14.02 -11.31 12.07
CA PRO A 323 14.05 -11.42 13.54
C PRO A 323 14.84 -10.29 14.20
N HIS A 324 14.39 -9.82 15.36
CA HIS A 324 14.98 -8.67 16.08
C HIS A 324 16.47 -8.84 16.38
N ALA A 325 16.96 -10.05 16.60
CA ALA A 325 18.38 -10.30 16.79
C ALA A 325 19.24 -9.93 15.55
N LEU A 326 18.63 -9.91 14.37
CA LEU A 326 19.25 -9.39 13.15
C LEU A 326 18.91 -7.91 12.95
N SER A 327 17.61 -7.57 12.88
CA SER A 327 17.17 -6.22 12.52
C SER A 327 17.62 -5.15 13.50
N ASN A 328 17.63 -5.43 14.81
CA ASN A 328 18.04 -4.49 15.85
C ASN A 328 19.46 -4.78 16.39
N GLY A 329 20.01 -5.96 16.05
CA GLY A 329 21.32 -6.47 16.50
C GLY A 329 22.41 -6.21 15.47
N ILE A 330 22.93 -7.33 14.89
CA ILE A 330 24.15 -7.29 14.05
C ILE A 330 23.96 -6.50 12.74
N CYS A 331 22.74 -6.44 12.19
CA CYS A 331 22.47 -5.66 10.98
C CYS A 331 22.31 -4.17 11.28
N SER A 332 21.76 -3.80 12.43
CA SER A 332 21.54 -2.39 12.80
C SER A 332 22.86 -1.64 12.98
N LEU A 333 22.98 -0.48 12.33
CA LEU A 333 24.19 0.37 12.37
C LEU A 333 24.32 1.14 13.69
N ASN A 334 24.44 0.39 14.78
CA ASN A 334 24.52 0.92 16.13
C ASN A 334 25.80 1.72 16.37
N GLU A 335 25.72 2.75 17.24
CA GLU A 335 26.84 3.63 17.63
C GLU A 335 28.00 2.86 18.25
N GLY A 336 29.25 3.19 17.87
CA GLY A 336 30.48 2.78 18.49
C GLY A 336 30.92 1.34 18.21
N VAL A 337 30.21 0.58 17.41
CA VAL A 337 30.52 -0.82 17.07
C VAL A 337 30.80 -1.01 15.59
N ASP A 338 31.67 -1.98 15.28
CA ASP A 338 31.97 -2.31 13.90
C ASP A 338 30.74 -2.96 13.23
N ARG A 339 30.42 -2.52 12.01
CA ARG A 339 29.32 -3.04 11.20
C ARG A 339 29.76 -3.22 9.75
N LEU A 340 29.22 -4.24 9.11
CA LEU A 340 29.38 -4.44 7.68
C LEU A 340 28.36 -3.60 6.91
N ALA A 341 28.82 -2.91 5.89
CA ALA A 341 27.96 -2.09 5.07
C ALA A 341 28.23 -2.30 3.56
N LEU A 342 27.25 -1.92 2.77
CA LEU A 342 27.39 -1.66 1.34
C LEU A 342 27.30 -0.14 1.16
N SER A 343 28.39 0.46 0.72
CA SER A 343 28.52 1.92 0.69
C SER A 343 28.43 2.44 -0.75
N CYS A 344 27.67 3.54 -0.92
CA CYS A 344 27.66 4.37 -2.10
C CYS A 344 28.37 5.69 -1.77
N LEU A 345 29.60 5.86 -2.27
CA LEU A 345 30.42 7.03 -2.07
C LEU A 345 30.30 7.93 -3.29
N MET A 346 29.80 9.14 -3.12
CA MET A 346 29.49 10.05 -4.22
C MET A 346 30.27 11.35 -4.09
N LYS A 347 30.83 11.82 -5.21
CA LYS A 347 31.48 13.12 -5.33
C LYS A 347 30.52 14.07 -6.00
N VAL A 348 30.13 15.14 -5.33
CA VAL A 348 29.08 16.06 -5.75
C VAL A 348 29.66 17.46 -5.91
N ASP A 349 29.37 18.13 -7.03
CA ASP A 349 29.80 19.49 -7.29
C ASP A 349 28.87 20.56 -6.62
N GLU A 350 29.20 21.82 -6.85
CA GLU A 350 28.43 22.94 -6.29
C GLU A 350 27.02 23.08 -6.84
N GLU A 351 26.75 22.54 -8.02
CA GLU A 351 25.44 22.49 -8.68
C GLU A 351 24.59 21.29 -8.24
N GLY A 352 25.15 20.38 -7.41
CA GLY A 352 24.49 19.16 -6.94
C GLY A 352 24.55 18.01 -7.97
N GLU A 353 25.47 18.10 -8.97
CA GLU A 353 25.69 17.00 -9.90
C GLU A 353 26.68 15.97 -9.31
N ILE A 354 26.32 14.68 -9.39
CA ILE A 354 27.21 13.58 -9.01
C ILE A 354 28.19 13.37 -10.13
N VAL A 355 29.43 13.84 -9.94
CA VAL A 355 30.48 13.81 -10.97
C VAL A 355 31.27 12.51 -10.98
N ASP A 356 31.31 11.82 -9.83
CA ASP A 356 31.96 10.51 -9.68
C ASP A 356 31.33 9.74 -8.51
N TYR A 357 31.40 8.42 -8.55
CA TYR A 357 30.91 7.58 -7.48
C TYR A 357 31.59 6.21 -7.43
N GLU A 358 31.58 5.60 -6.25
CA GLU A 358 32.06 4.24 -6.01
C GLU A 358 31.02 3.47 -5.19
N ILE A 359 30.67 2.26 -5.62
CA ILE A 359 29.89 1.33 -4.83
C ILE A 359 30.83 0.24 -4.31
N CYS A 360 30.88 0.02 -3.00
CA CYS A 360 31.81 -0.92 -2.41
C CYS A 360 31.27 -1.60 -1.16
N GLU A 361 31.75 -2.83 -0.92
CA GLU A 361 31.61 -3.47 0.38
C GLU A 361 32.54 -2.80 1.37
N SER A 362 32.05 -2.43 2.56
CA SER A 362 32.81 -1.69 3.57
C SER A 362 32.63 -2.24 4.97
N VAL A 363 33.56 -1.83 5.83
CA VAL A 363 33.44 -1.93 7.29
C VAL A 363 33.38 -0.51 7.84
N ILE A 364 32.41 -0.24 8.66
CA ILE A 364 32.12 1.08 9.21
C ILE A 364 32.01 1.04 10.73
N ARG A 365 32.15 2.21 11.37
CA ARG A 365 31.82 2.43 12.78
C ARG A 365 31.13 3.76 12.91
N VAL A 366 29.84 3.75 13.29
CA VAL A 366 29.04 4.97 13.49
C VAL A 366 29.54 5.71 14.72
N ASN A 367 29.87 6.99 14.56
CA ASN A 367 30.36 7.84 15.66
C ASN A 367 29.26 8.21 16.63
N LYS A 368 28.06 8.51 16.11
CA LYS A 368 26.92 8.94 16.92
C LYS A 368 25.60 8.55 16.31
N ARG A 369 24.69 8.01 17.14
CA ARG A 369 23.29 7.88 16.80
C ARG A 369 22.58 9.20 17.09
N MET A 370 21.95 9.79 16.08
CA MET A 370 21.22 11.04 16.18
C MET A 370 19.73 10.80 15.99
N SER A 371 18.91 11.69 16.55
CA SER A 371 17.48 11.74 16.22
C SER A 371 17.16 12.95 15.34
N TYR A 372 16.06 12.84 14.57
CA TYR A 372 15.58 13.96 13.75
C TYR A 372 15.37 15.24 14.57
N THR A 373 14.86 15.13 15.79
CA THR A 373 14.61 16.25 16.70
C THR A 373 15.91 16.93 17.11
N VAL A 374 16.93 16.15 17.47
CA VAL A 374 18.24 16.69 17.86
C VAL A 374 18.92 17.38 16.69
N VAL A 375 18.94 16.76 15.50
CA VAL A 375 19.58 17.34 14.32
C VAL A 375 18.85 18.59 13.86
N LYS A 376 17.50 18.61 13.89
CA LYS A 376 16.71 19.81 13.65
C LYS A 376 17.18 20.96 14.54
N LYS A 377 17.27 20.71 15.85
CA LYS A 377 17.68 21.76 16.82
C LYS A 377 19.10 22.25 16.57
N LEU A 378 20.04 21.35 16.27
CA LEU A 378 21.43 21.71 15.96
C LEU A 378 21.55 22.60 14.71
N LEU A 379 20.67 22.41 13.73
CA LEU A 379 20.67 23.19 12.49
C LEU A 379 19.93 24.51 12.62
N GLU A 380 18.84 24.56 13.40
CA GLU A 380 18.04 25.77 13.60
C GLU A 380 18.63 26.71 14.67
N GLU A 381 19.27 26.16 15.72
CA GLU A 381 19.86 26.87 16.85
C GLU A 381 21.34 26.43 17.08
N PRO A 382 22.28 26.74 16.17
CA PRO A 382 23.68 26.26 16.28
C PRO A 382 24.39 26.64 17.58
N GLU A 383 23.99 27.75 18.18
CA GLU A 383 24.52 28.23 19.47
C GLU A 383 24.17 27.32 20.66
N CYS A 384 23.22 26.38 20.51
CA CYS A 384 22.86 25.45 21.58
C CYS A 384 24.06 24.58 22.06
N VAL A 385 25.07 24.37 21.20
CA VAL A 385 26.29 23.62 21.55
C VAL A 385 27.26 24.42 22.40
N GLU A 386 27.11 25.75 22.54
CA GLU A 386 27.96 26.63 23.33
C GLU A 386 27.48 26.79 24.78
N HIS A 387 26.20 26.49 25.02
CA HIS A 387 25.59 26.63 26.33
C HIS A 387 25.64 25.28 27.07
N ASN A 388 26.36 25.23 28.18
CA ASN A 388 26.33 24.07 29.10
C ASN A 388 24.91 23.93 29.64
N ALA A 389 24.40 22.69 29.67
CA ALA A 389 23.14 22.31 30.30
C ALA A 389 23.10 22.72 31.76
N GLY A 390 22.57 23.89 32.04
CA GLY A 390 22.56 24.47 33.40
C GLY A 390 21.52 25.52 33.67
N MET A 391 20.68 25.88 32.67
CA MET A 391 19.54 26.76 32.94
C MET A 391 18.24 26.08 32.47
N PRO A 392 17.26 25.87 33.36
CA PRO A 392 15.93 25.47 32.96
C PRO A 392 15.30 26.65 32.24
N ASP A 393 14.91 26.43 30.99
CA ASP A 393 14.04 27.35 30.27
C ASP A 393 12.69 27.37 31.02
N GLY A 394 12.35 28.55 31.54
CA GLY A 394 11.22 28.72 32.43
C GLY A 394 9.88 28.65 31.68
N THR A 395 9.33 27.46 31.54
CA THR A 395 7.88 27.25 31.36
C THR A 395 7.48 25.97 32.07
N SER A 396 6.76 26.16 33.17
CA SER A 396 6.14 25.15 34.00
C SER A 396 5.11 24.34 33.20
N GLY A 397 5.43 23.07 32.93
CA GLY A 397 4.50 22.02 32.51
C GLY A 397 5.08 20.68 32.94
N GLU A 398 4.34 19.93 33.75
CA GLU A 398 4.75 18.66 34.36
C GLU A 398 5.12 17.62 33.30
N GLY A 399 6.41 17.46 33.04
CA GLY A 399 7.04 16.40 32.27
C GLY A 399 8.53 16.48 32.51
N VAL A 400 9.13 15.46 33.07
CA VAL A 400 10.60 15.39 33.33
C VAL A 400 11.29 15.32 31.96
N GLU A 401 11.54 16.47 31.31
CA GLU A 401 12.50 16.58 30.23
C GLU A 401 13.89 16.49 30.82
N THR A 402 14.56 15.37 30.58
CA THR A 402 16.01 15.25 30.76
C THR A 402 16.65 16.25 29.81
N SER A 403 17.24 17.32 30.34
CA SER A 403 17.93 18.34 29.54
C SER A 403 19.05 17.66 28.73
N THR A 404 18.83 17.52 27.40
CA THR A 404 19.85 16.98 26.50
C THR A 404 21.05 17.95 26.49
N ASP A 405 22.26 17.44 26.81
CA ASP A 405 23.49 18.22 26.70
C ASP A 405 23.92 18.27 25.22
N TYR A 406 23.64 19.37 24.56
CA TYR A 406 24.01 19.59 23.16
C TYR A 406 25.52 19.86 22.97
N SER A 407 26.28 20.18 24.01
CA SER A 407 27.73 20.43 23.92
C SER A 407 28.52 19.24 23.40
N GLN A 408 28.02 18.02 23.61
CA GLN A 408 28.61 16.78 23.10
C GLN A 408 28.60 16.68 21.56
N TYR A 409 27.78 17.46 20.86
CA TYR A 409 27.66 17.44 19.39
C TYR A 409 28.45 18.56 18.70
N ARG A 410 29.24 19.35 19.47
CA ARG A 410 30.02 20.48 18.93
C ARG A 410 30.92 20.09 17.77
N GLU A 411 31.60 18.96 17.87
CA GLU A 411 32.52 18.47 16.84
C GLU A 411 31.76 18.01 15.54
N LEU A 412 30.51 17.62 15.68
CA LEU A 412 29.68 17.17 14.55
C LEU A 412 28.93 18.33 13.86
N LEU A 413 28.77 19.46 14.53
CA LEU A 413 28.00 20.60 13.97
C LEU A 413 28.46 21.07 12.58
N PRO A 414 29.78 21.21 12.29
CA PRO A 414 30.21 21.58 10.92
C PRO A 414 29.77 20.55 9.86
N MET A 415 29.76 19.27 10.18
CA MET A 415 29.30 18.23 9.27
C MET A 415 27.78 18.34 9.02
N PHE A 416 26.97 18.60 10.04
CA PHE A 416 25.52 18.82 9.86
C PHE A 416 25.23 20.06 9.00
N GLN A 417 25.99 21.13 9.16
CA GLN A 417 25.87 22.31 8.31
C GLN A 417 26.19 22.01 6.84
N GLN A 418 27.27 21.25 6.58
CA GLN A 418 27.60 20.78 5.23
C GLN A 418 26.54 19.84 4.67
N MET A 419 25.99 18.95 5.50
CA MET A 419 24.87 18.07 5.11
C MET A 419 23.64 18.88 4.68
N ALA A 420 23.25 19.88 5.44
CA ALA A 420 22.11 20.74 5.12
C ALA A 420 22.32 21.51 3.81
N GLU A 421 23.53 22.04 3.60
CA GLU A 421 23.88 22.74 2.37
C GLU A 421 23.85 21.81 1.15
N LEU A 422 24.44 20.62 1.27
CA LEU A 422 24.44 19.62 0.19
C LEU A 422 23.01 19.14 -0.13
N ALA A 423 22.21 18.87 0.89
CA ALA A 423 20.82 18.43 0.72
C ALA A 423 19.98 19.49 -0.02
N ASP A 424 20.17 20.77 0.29
CA ASP A 424 19.50 21.86 -0.40
C ASP A 424 19.90 21.93 -1.89
N LYS A 425 21.19 21.73 -2.23
CA LYS A 425 21.66 21.65 -3.62
C LYS A 425 21.02 20.47 -4.36
N LEU A 426 21.02 19.27 -3.79
CA LEU A 426 20.39 18.08 -4.36
C LEU A 426 18.90 18.29 -4.58
N ARG A 427 18.20 18.88 -3.60
CA ARG A 427 16.77 19.18 -3.68
C ARG A 427 16.45 20.20 -4.77
N LYS A 428 17.22 21.30 -4.86
CA LYS A 428 17.07 22.29 -5.92
C LYS A 428 17.26 21.69 -7.32
N LYS A 429 18.24 20.80 -7.48
CA LYS A 429 18.44 20.07 -8.75
C LYS A 429 17.23 19.20 -9.08
N ARG A 430 16.72 18.42 -8.12
CA ARG A 430 15.54 17.58 -8.28
C ARG A 430 14.30 18.40 -8.63
N GLN A 431 14.07 19.53 -7.93
CA GLN A 431 12.99 20.47 -8.22
C GLN A 431 13.11 21.07 -9.63
N LYS A 432 14.33 21.46 -10.06
CA LYS A 432 14.57 21.96 -11.41
C LYS A 432 14.28 20.91 -12.49
N ARG A 433 14.49 19.63 -12.19
CA ARG A 433 14.13 18.50 -13.05
C ARG A 433 12.61 18.33 -13.17
N GLY A 434 11.84 18.68 -12.14
CA GLY A 434 10.39 18.62 -12.10
C GLY A 434 9.84 17.57 -11.12
N SER A 435 10.62 17.16 -10.13
CA SER A 435 10.15 16.30 -9.05
C SER A 435 8.91 16.90 -8.40
N ILE A 436 7.91 16.05 -8.20
CA ILE A 436 6.66 16.42 -7.53
C ILE A 436 6.82 16.10 -6.05
N ASP A 437 6.64 17.13 -5.23
CA ASP A 437 6.69 17.00 -3.78
C ASP A 437 5.26 17.16 -3.24
N PHE A 438 4.70 16.09 -2.65
CA PHE A 438 3.41 16.15 -1.97
C PHE A 438 3.68 16.23 -0.48
N ASP A 439 3.32 17.35 0.11
CA ASP A 439 3.40 17.55 1.55
C ASP A 439 2.00 17.38 2.15
N PHE A 440 1.66 16.11 2.47
CA PHE A 440 0.46 15.81 3.21
C PHE A 440 0.78 15.64 4.68
N PRO A 441 0.00 16.24 5.58
CA PRO A 441 0.20 16.06 7.00
C PRO A 441 -0.06 14.58 7.35
N GLU A 442 1.00 13.90 7.80
CA GLU A 442 0.90 12.62 8.48
C GLU A 442 0.57 12.84 9.95
N CYS A 443 0.04 11.85 10.65
CA CYS A 443 -0.21 11.96 12.07
C CYS A 443 0.55 10.89 12.86
N LYS A 444 0.93 11.25 14.08
CA LYS A 444 1.43 10.32 15.08
C LYS A 444 0.35 10.15 16.15
N ILE A 445 -0.12 8.93 16.34
CA ILE A 445 -1.08 8.58 17.39
C ILE A 445 -0.28 8.18 18.63
N LEU A 446 -0.48 8.89 19.72
CA LEU A 446 0.16 8.61 21.00
C LEU A 446 -0.73 7.66 21.80
N LEU A 447 -0.17 6.52 22.22
CA LEU A 447 -0.88 5.50 22.98
C LEU A 447 -0.42 5.48 24.44
N ASP A 448 -1.32 5.09 25.34
CA ASP A 448 -0.96 4.72 26.70
C ASP A 448 -0.34 3.30 26.77
N LYS A 449 -0.03 2.83 27.97
CA LYS A 449 0.57 1.50 28.18
C LYS A 449 -0.40 0.35 27.88
N GLU A 450 -1.67 0.61 27.90
CA GLU A 450 -2.76 -0.32 27.60
C GLU A 450 -3.11 -0.32 26.10
N GLY A 451 -2.52 0.60 25.30
CA GLY A 451 -2.73 0.74 23.86
C GLY A 451 -3.93 1.61 23.47
N HIS A 452 -4.48 2.39 24.43
CA HIS A 452 -5.53 3.36 24.14
C HIS A 452 -4.94 4.68 23.63
N PRO A 453 -5.59 5.36 22.67
CA PRO A 453 -5.12 6.62 22.15
C PRO A 453 -5.29 7.76 23.16
N LEU A 454 -4.18 8.45 23.44
CA LEU A 454 -4.12 9.62 24.31
C LEU A 454 -4.27 10.93 23.53
N ASP A 455 -3.60 10.99 22.36
CA ASP A 455 -3.56 12.19 21.55
C ASP A 455 -3.20 11.85 20.10
N ILE A 456 -3.62 12.70 19.15
CA ILE A 456 -3.30 12.58 17.73
C ILE A 456 -2.64 13.88 17.29
N LYS A 457 -1.34 13.83 17.00
CA LYS A 457 -0.55 15.00 16.61
C LYS A 457 -0.14 14.92 15.15
N PRO A 458 -0.18 16.03 14.39
CA PRO A 458 0.42 16.05 13.08
C PRO A 458 1.93 15.78 13.18
N TYR A 459 2.45 14.95 12.27
CA TYR A 459 3.89 14.73 12.14
C TYR A 459 4.46 15.81 11.23
N GLU A 460 5.35 16.63 11.77
CA GLU A 460 6.00 17.68 11.01
C GLU A 460 7.23 17.16 10.27
N ARG A 461 7.21 17.24 8.95
CA ARG A 461 8.39 17.08 8.10
C ARG A 461 9.35 18.23 8.38
N ASN A 462 10.58 17.94 8.77
CA ASN A 462 11.55 18.94 9.20
C ASN A 462 12.85 18.86 8.37
N ILE A 463 13.76 19.82 8.59
CA ILE A 463 15.02 19.90 7.85
C ILE A 463 15.86 18.61 7.96
N ALA A 464 15.85 17.92 9.10
CA ALA A 464 16.62 16.71 9.29
C ALA A 464 16.03 15.51 8.54
N THR A 465 14.69 15.37 8.52
CA THR A 465 14.01 14.31 7.73
C THR A 465 14.23 14.52 6.24
N MET A 466 14.09 15.76 5.77
CA MET A 466 14.33 16.12 4.36
C MET A 466 15.77 15.91 3.92
N LEU A 467 16.75 16.14 4.81
CA LEU A 467 18.18 15.93 4.54
C LEU A 467 18.46 14.44 4.26
N ILE A 468 18.00 13.55 5.11
CA ILE A 468 18.17 12.09 4.94
C ILE A 468 17.46 11.62 3.69
N GLU A 469 16.24 12.08 3.44
CA GLU A 469 15.51 11.77 2.21
C GLU A 469 16.32 12.12 0.96
N ASP A 470 16.88 13.33 0.87
CA ASP A 470 17.67 13.77 -0.29
C ASP A 470 18.90 12.89 -0.52
N PHE A 471 19.59 12.46 0.55
CA PHE A 471 20.76 11.57 0.46
C PHE A 471 20.37 10.15 0.04
N MET A 472 19.27 9.61 0.57
CA MET A 472 18.76 8.30 0.17
C MET A 472 18.31 8.31 -1.30
N LEU A 473 17.65 9.37 -1.74
CA LEU A 473 17.26 9.53 -3.14
C LEU A 473 18.48 9.57 -4.07
N ALA A 474 19.54 10.32 -3.70
CA ALA A 474 20.77 10.39 -4.47
C ALA A 474 21.46 9.02 -4.61
N ALA A 475 21.55 8.25 -3.52
CA ALA A 475 22.12 6.90 -3.54
C ALA A 475 21.28 5.94 -4.38
N ASN A 476 19.95 5.94 -4.19
CA ASN A 476 19.02 5.10 -4.95
C ASN A 476 19.08 5.36 -6.47
N GLU A 477 19.14 6.63 -6.87
CA GLU A 477 19.28 7.02 -8.29
C GLU A 477 20.63 6.57 -8.85
N THR A 478 21.72 6.77 -8.10
CA THR A 478 23.09 6.42 -8.53
C THR A 478 23.22 4.92 -8.73
N VAL A 479 22.77 4.11 -7.78
CA VAL A 479 22.81 2.65 -7.87
C VAL A 479 21.94 2.14 -9.01
N ALA A 480 20.73 2.67 -9.16
CA ALA A 480 19.84 2.28 -10.27
C ALA A 480 20.45 2.58 -11.64
N GLN A 481 21.03 3.78 -11.80
CA GLN A 481 21.70 4.19 -13.03
C GLN A 481 22.90 3.30 -13.35
N HIS A 482 23.73 2.96 -12.36
CA HIS A 482 24.89 2.09 -12.51
C HIS A 482 24.51 0.72 -13.10
N PHE A 483 23.50 0.06 -12.54
CA PHE A 483 23.07 -1.27 -12.99
C PHE A 483 22.29 -1.24 -14.30
N TYR A 484 21.55 -0.18 -14.58
CA TYR A 484 20.88 0.01 -15.88
C TYR A 484 21.87 0.03 -17.03
N TRP A 485 22.95 0.82 -16.94
CA TRP A 485 23.95 0.92 -18.01
C TRP A 485 24.83 -0.31 -18.17
N GLN A 486 24.86 -1.18 -17.16
CA GLN A 486 25.53 -2.48 -17.27
C GLN A 486 24.63 -3.56 -17.89
N GLU A 487 23.36 -3.27 -18.16
CA GLU A 487 22.37 -4.21 -18.72
C GLU A 487 22.20 -5.49 -17.88
N LEU A 488 22.43 -5.39 -16.56
CA LEU A 488 22.31 -6.50 -15.62
C LEU A 488 20.87 -6.64 -15.11
N PRO A 489 20.42 -7.86 -14.77
CA PRO A 489 19.13 -8.04 -14.11
C PRO A 489 19.08 -7.29 -12.80
N PHE A 490 18.02 -6.52 -12.59
CA PHE A 490 17.87 -5.69 -11.40
C PHE A 490 16.40 -5.47 -11.03
N VAL A 491 16.14 -5.00 -9.82
CA VAL A 491 14.80 -4.58 -9.40
C VAL A 491 14.77 -3.07 -9.26
N TYR A 492 13.91 -2.44 -10.05
CA TYR A 492 13.69 -1.01 -10.05
C TYR A 492 12.41 -0.65 -9.29
N ARG A 493 12.36 0.56 -8.78
CA ARG A 493 11.15 1.18 -8.26
C ARG A 493 10.61 2.11 -9.34
N VAL A 494 9.50 1.74 -9.96
CA VAL A 494 8.94 2.46 -11.10
C VAL A 494 7.62 3.13 -10.73
N HIS A 495 7.39 4.29 -11.32
CA HIS A 495 6.15 5.03 -11.20
C HIS A 495 5.73 5.48 -12.60
N ASP A 496 4.75 4.78 -13.16
CA ASP A 496 4.29 5.01 -14.52
C ASP A 496 3.61 6.38 -14.68
N VAL A 497 3.60 6.87 -15.91
CA VAL A 497 2.87 8.10 -16.30
C VAL A 497 1.39 7.96 -15.97
N PRO A 498 0.74 9.02 -15.44
CA PRO A 498 -0.69 9.01 -15.13
C PRO A 498 -1.55 8.73 -16.36
N ASP A 499 -2.72 8.15 -16.12
CA ASP A 499 -3.72 7.91 -17.17
C ASP A 499 -4.21 9.25 -17.77
N PRO A 500 -4.17 9.42 -19.10
CA PRO A 500 -4.63 10.64 -19.77
C PRO A 500 -6.06 11.04 -19.45
N GLU A 501 -6.99 10.06 -19.27
CA GLU A 501 -8.37 10.34 -18.93
C GLU A 501 -8.51 10.89 -17.51
N ARG A 502 -7.75 10.35 -16.55
CA ARG A 502 -7.70 10.86 -15.18
C ARG A 502 -7.14 12.28 -15.13
N ILE A 503 -6.08 12.55 -15.89
CA ILE A 503 -5.49 13.89 -16.00
C ILE A 503 -6.47 14.86 -16.66
N GLN A 504 -7.23 14.43 -17.67
CA GLN A 504 -8.24 15.26 -18.28
C GLN A 504 -9.38 15.63 -17.31
N LYS A 505 -9.85 14.67 -16.52
CA LYS A 505 -10.83 14.90 -15.45
C LYS A 505 -10.29 15.93 -14.42
N LEU A 506 -9.04 15.73 -13.97
CA LEU A 506 -8.36 16.68 -13.09
C LEU A 506 -8.29 18.07 -13.72
N SER A 507 -7.84 18.18 -14.97
CA SER A 507 -7.72 19.44 -15.70
C SER A 507 -9.07 20.17 -15.82
N THR A 508 -10.13 19.44 -16.13
CA THR A 508 -11.48 19.99 -16.18
C THR A 508 -11.93 20.50 -14.82
N PHE A 509 -11.65 19.74 -13.76
CA PHE A 509 -12.00 20.13 -12.40
C PHE A 509 -11.28 21.41 -11.96
N ILE A 510 -9.95 21.46 -12.08
CA ILE A 510 -9.15 22.60 -11.63
C ILE A 510 -9.46 23.87 -12.41
N SER A 511 -9.95 23.75 -13.65
CA SER A 511 -10.36 24.91 -14.46
C SER A 511 -11.51 25.69 -13.83
N ASN A 512 -12.37 25.04 -13.03
CA ASN A 512 -13.46 25.68 -12.30
C ASN A 512 -12.94 26.64 -11.20
N TYR A 513 -11.70 26.44 -10.76
CA TYR A 513 -11.00 27.26 -9.76
C TYR A 513 -9.98 28.23 -10.39
N GLY A 514 -9.96 28.31 -11.74
CA GLY A 514 -9.06 29.21 -12.46
C GLY A 514 -7.64 28.69 -12.68
N TYR A 515 -7.39 27.41 -12.36
CA TYR A 515 -6.08 26.77 -12.59
C TYR A 515 -6.07 26.00 -13.91
N TYR A 516 -4.93 26.03 -14.61
CA TYR A 516 -4.79 25.40 -15.92
C TYR A 516 -3.46 24.66 -16.02
N MET A 517 -3.50 23.44 -16.58
CA MET A 517 -2.32 22.68 -16.98
C MET A 517 -2.13 22.73 -18.50
N LYS A 518 -0.88 22.82 -18.97
CA LYS A 518 -0.56 22.93 -20.41
C LYS A 518 -0.61 21.62 -21.18
N ALA A 519 -0.77 20.49 -20.50
CA ALA A 519 -0.57 19.15 -21.03
C ALA A 519 -1.63 18.66 -22.02
N LEU A 520 -2.77 19.33 -22.17
CA LEU A 520 -3.80 18.91 -23.12
C LEU A 520 -3.66 19.73 -24.40
N GLY A 521 -2.93 19.17 -25.34
CA GLY A 521 -2.60 19.78 -26.62
C GLY A 521 -3.81 20.33 -27.38
N ARG A 522 -3.56 21.33 -28.19
CA ARG A 522 -4.53 21.98 -29.07
C ARG A 522 -5.34 20.96 -29.87
N ARG A 523 -6.63 21.12 -29.89
CA ARG A 523 -7.71 20.33 -30.52
C ARG A 523 -7.57 19.95 -32.00
N ASN A 524 -6.40 20.09 -32.63
CA ASN A 524 -6.25 19.99 -34.10
C ASN A 524 -5.14 19.09 -34.63
N SER A 525 -4.64 18.09 -33.89
CA SER A 525 -3.75 17.10 -34.47
C SER A 525 -4.22 15.69 -34.23
N LYS A 526 -4.35 14.94 -35.32
CA LYS A 526 -4.80 13.54 -35.40
C LYS A 526 -3.76 12.52 -34.88
N VAL A 527 -2.74 12.93 -34.15
CA VAL A 527 -1.68 12.04 -33.65
C VAL A 527 -1.12 12.63 -32.36
N SER A 528 -0.96 11.74 -31.40
CA SER A 528 -0.17 11.71 -30.19
C SER A 528 -0.95 11.95 -28.90
N THR A 529 -1.00 10.90 -28.12
CA THR A 529 -1.00 10.90 -26.68
C THR A 529 0.23 11.68 -26.22
N GLU A 530 0.13 13.03 -26.11
CA GLU A 530 1.17 13.79 -25.42
C GLU A 530 1.11 13.40 -23.94
N GLU A 531 2.13 12.66 -23.51
CA GLU A 531 2.36 12.31 -22.13
C GLU A 531 2.52 13.58 -21.31
N ILE A 532 1.83 13.69 -20.17
CA ILE A 532 2.01 14.80 -19.27
C ILE A 532 3.41 14.77 -18.68
N HIS A 533 4.09 15.89 -18.67
CA HIS A 533 5.40 15.99 -18.02
C HIS A 533 5.24 16.30 -16.52
N PRO A 534 6.01 15.69 -15.59
CA PRO A 534 5.94 15.95 -14.16
C PRO A 534 5.96 17.43 -13.77
N LYS A 535 6.73 18.26 -14.48
CA LYS A 535 6.80 19.71 -14.28
C LYS A 535 5.46 20.43 -14.36
N GLU A 536 4.50 19.93 -15.13
CA GLU A 536 3.19 20.61 -15.23
C GLU A 536 2.37 20.40 -13.94
N ILE A 537 2.51 19.21 -13.34
CA ILE A 537 1.91 18.93 -12.02
C ILE A 537 2.66 19.70 -10.93
N GLN A 538 3.99 19.74 -10.95
CA GLN A 538 4.79 20.52 -10.03
C GLN A 538 4.37 22.00 -10.05
N LYS A 539 4.22 22.60 -11.24
CA LYS A 539 3.76 24.00 -11.39
C LYS A 539 2.34 24.21 -10.87
N LEU A 540 1.46 23.22 -11.00
CA LEU A 540 0.12 23.29 -10.43
C LEU A 540 0.22 23.36 -8.91
N LEU A 541 0.96 22.42 -8.28
CA LEU A 541 1.14 22.38 -6.83
C LEU A 541 1.75 23.68 -6.29
N GLN A 542 2.79 24.21 -6.93
CA GLN A 542 3.39 25.50 -6.56
C GLN A 542 2.42 26.70 -6.66
N LYS A 543 1.45 26.65 -7.59
CA LYS A 543 0.46 27.72 -7.72
C LYS A 543 -0.63 27.69 -6.67
N ILE A 544 -0.94 26.51 -6.15
CA ILE A 544 -1.97 26.33 -5.13
C ILE A 544 -1.43 26.44 -3.71
N GLU A 545 -0.11 26.43 -3.54
CA GLU A 545 0.56 26.53 -2.24
C GLU A 545 0.07 27.77 -1.47
N GLY A 546 -0.35 27.59 -0.21
CA GLY A 546 -0.92 28.62 0.65
C GLY A 546 -2.34 29.09 0.28
N THR A 547 -2.99 28.49 -0.74
CA THR A 547 -4.38 28.81 -1.09
C THR A 547 -5.38 27.91 -0.37
N PRO A 548 -6.64 28.35 -0.20
CA PRO A 548 -7.67 27.50 0.41
C PRO A 548 -7.92 26.17 -0.34
N GLU A 549 -7.61 26.14 -1.65
CA GLU A 549 -7.80 24.98 -2.52
C GLU A 549 -6.63 24.00 -2.53
N GLU A 550 -5.53 24.30 -1.87
CA GLU A 550 -4.28 23.52 -1.88
C GLU A 550 -4.51 22.04 -1.54
N SER A 551 -5.03 21.78 -0.33
CA SER A 551 -5.24 20.41 0.15
C SER A 551 -6.12 19.58 -0.80
N MET A 552 -7.18 20.20 -1.32
CA MET A 552 -8.12 19.59 -2.24
C MET A 552 -7.46 19.23 -3.58
N ILE A 553 -6.83 20.21 -4.23
CA ILE A 553 -6.24 20.00 -5.57
C ILE A 553 -5.05 19.04 -5.47
N ALA A 554 -4.24 19.13 -4.42
CA ALA A 554 -3.13 18.22 -4.16
C ALA A 554 -3.63 16.76 -4.02
N ARG A 555 -4.68 16.49 -3.24
CA ARG A 555 -5.29 15.16 -3.09
C ARG A 555 -5.88 14.63 -4.39
N LEU A 556 -6.60 15.44 -5.15
CA LEU A 556 -7.14 15.02 -6.45
C LEU A 556 -6.02 14.73 -7.45
N THR A 557 -4.95 15.51 -7.41
CA THR A 557 -3.75 15.29 -8.23
C THR A 557 -3.10 13.97 -7.88
N LEU A 558 -2.90 13.68 -6.58
CA LEU A 558 -2.36 12.38 -6.13
C LEU A 558 -3.24 11.20 -6.57
N ARG A 559 -4.57 11.31 -6.42
CA ARG A 559 -5.53 10.27 -6.87
C ARG A 559 -5.55 10.06 -8.39
N SER A 560 -5.09 11.05 -9.15
CA SER A 560 -4.99 10.95 -10.61
C SER A 560 -3.73 10.24 -11.06
N MET A 561 -2.75 10.04 -10.17
CA MET A 561 -1.51 9.33 -10.44
C MET A 561 -1.70 7.82 -10.31
N LYS A 562 -0.78 7.07 -10.90
CA LYS A 562 -0.64 5.62 -10.66
C LYS A 562 0.11 5.39 -9.36
N GLN A 563 0.02 4.19 -8.83
CA GLN A 563 0.82 3.77 -7.68
C GLN A 563 2.19 3.29 -8.17
N ALA A 564 3.24 3.63 -7.44
CA ALA A 564 4.58 3.10 -7.69
C ALA A 564 4.63 1.59 -7.38
N LYS A 565 5.47 0.86 -8.11
CA LYS A 565 5.62 -0.60 -7.97
C LYS A 565 7.07 -1.02 -8.20
N TYR A 566 7.40 -2.23 -7.79
CA TYR A 566 8.66 -2.85 -8.18
C TYR A 566 8.53 -3.51 -9.55
N SER A 567 9.59 -3.44 -10.36
CA SER A 567 9.64 -4.00 -11.72
C SER A 567 11.07 -4.36 -12.11
N THR A 568 11.22 -5.33 -12.97
CA THR A 568 12.51 -5.63 -13.65
C THR A 568 12.76 -4.73 -14.86
N GLU A 569 11.72 -4.03 -15.33
CA GLU A 569 11.83 -3.05 -16.41
C GLU A 569 11.96 -1.65 -15.83
N CYS A 570 12.98 -0.91 -16.23
CA CYS A 570 13.23 0.47 -15.80
C CYS A 570 12.44 1.45 -16.66
N THR A 571 11.18 1.72 -16.29
CA THR A 571 10.31 2.69 -17.00
C THR A 571 10.44 4.12 -16.45
N GLY A 572 11.28 4.34 -15.44
CA GLY A 572 11.44 5.61 -14.75
C GLY A 572 10.46 5.81 -13.59
N HIS A 573 10.62 6.93 -12.89
CA HIS A 573 9.78 7.29 -11.76
C HIS A 573 9.16 8.67 -11.96
N PHE A 574 7.89 8.71 -12.39
CA PHE A 574 7.20 9.94 -12.76
C PHE A 574 7.19 10.98 -11.63
N GLY A 575 6.83 10.61 -10.41
CA GLY A 575 6.75 11.54 -9.27
C GLY A 575 8.10 12.18 -8.93
N LEU A 576 9.21 11.42 -9.01
CA LEU A 576 10.56 11.92 -8.78
C LEU A 576 11.19 12.57 -10.03
N ALA A 577 10.50 12.52 -11.16
CA ALA A 577 11.00 12.99 -12.45
C ALA A 577 12.40 12.44 -12.81
N CYS A 578 12.68 11.17 -12.45
CA CYS A 578 13.95 10.51 -12.72
C CYS A 578 13.79 9.32 -13.67
N GLN A 579 14.85 9.04 -14.46
CA GLN A 579 14.86 7.93 -15.40
C GLN A 579 15.21 6.61 -14.75
N TYR A 580 16.02 6.63 -13.72
CA TYR A 580 16.53 5.44 -13.03
C TYR A 580 16.25 5.59 -11.55
N TYR A 581 15.57 4.62 -10.96
CA TYR A 581 15.30 4.61 -9.54
C TYR A 581 15.15 3.19 -9.01
N CYS A 582 15.75 2.92 -7.88
CA CYS A 582 15.57 1.68 -7.14
C CYS A 582 15.42 1.97 -5.64
N HIS A 583 15.10 0.97 -4.88
CA HIS A 583 15.21 1.00 -3.43
C HIS A 583 16.43 0.19 -3.01
N PHE A 584 17.47 0.88 -2.55
CA PHE A 584 18.76 0.32 -2.12
C PHE A 584 19.01 0.48 -0.61
N THR A 585 18.34 1.45 0.00
CA THR A 585 18.74 2.04 1.29
C THR A 585 18.11 1.39 2.52
N SER A 586 17.25 0.35 2.39
CA SER A 586 16.58 -0.25 3.56
C SER A 586 16.43 -1.77 3.49
N PRO A 587 17.52 -2.57 3.44
CA PRO A 587 17.48 -4.02 3.32
C PRO A 587 17.03 -4.76 4.58
N ILE A 588 17.02 -4.11 5.76
CA ILE A 588 16.49 -4.69 7.00
C ILE A 588 14.98 -4.86 6.91
N ARG A 589 14.31 -3.92 6.27
CA ARG A 589 12.84 -3.83 6.25
C ARG A 589 12.19 -4.00 4.89
N ARG A 590 12.94 -4.04 3.77
CA ARG A 590 12.40 -4.26 2.42
C ARG A 590 13.16 -5.35 1.68
N TYR A 591 12.46 -6.36 1.21
CA TYR A 591 13.08 -7.48 0.48
C TYR A 591 13.70 -7.10 -0.88
N PRO A 592 13.12 -6.20 -1.69
CA PRO A 592 13.77 -5.75 -2.93
C PRO A 592 15.17 -5.17 -2.71
N ASP A 593 15.37 -4.38 -1.66
CA ASP A 593 16.68 -3.84 -1.27
C ASP A 593 17.66 -4.97 -0.94
N LEU A 594 17.23 -5.92 -0.12
CA LEU A 594 18.00 -7.11 0.22
C LEU A 594 18.39 -7.89 -1.05
N GLN A 595 17.47 -8.05 -1.98
CA GLN A 595 17.70 -8.77 -3.22
C GLN A 595 18.71 -8.07 -4.14
N ILE A 596 18.59 -6.75 -4.33
CA ILE A 596 19.57 -6.03 -5.16
C ILE A 596 20.97 -5.96 -4.52
N HIS A 597 21.06 -5.93 -3.19
CA HIS A 597 22.35 -6.02 -2.48
C HIS A 597 23.11 -7.30 -2.85
N ARG A 598 22.42 -8.44 -3.04
CA ARG A 598 23.06 -9.68 -3.51
C ARG A 598 23.64 -9.52 -4.91
N ILE A 599 22.88 -8.94 -5.82
CA ILE A 599 23.30 -8.71 -7.21
C ILE A 599 24.51 -7.79 -7.22
N ILE A 600 24.48 -6.69 -6.46
CA ILE A 600 25.57 -5.73 -6.32
C ILE A 600 26.85 -6.44 -5.83
N LYS A 601 26.76 -7.23 -4.77
CA LYS A 601 27.93 -7.94 -4.21
C LYS A 601 28.47 -9.00 -5.16
N GLU A 602 27.62 -9.73 -5.88
CA GLU A 602 28.09 -10.69 -6.90
C GLU A 602 28.82 -9.98 -8.05
N GLN A 603 28.33 -8.81 -8.47
CA GLN A 603 28.99 -7.99 -9.49
C GLN A 603 30.34 -7.48 -8.97
N LEU A 604 30.41 -6.87 -7.79
CA LEU A 604 31.64 -6.37 -7.18
C LEU A 604 32.72 -7.47 -7.01
N ARG A 605 32.29 -8.68 -6.69
CA ARG A 605 33.16 -9.86 -6.52
C ARG A 605 33.49 -10.59 -7.82
N GLY A 606 32.99 -10.12 -8.97
CA GLY A 606 33.17 -10.77 -10.28
C GLY A 606 32.51 -12.15 -10.39
N ARG A 607 31.46 -12.40 -9.57
CA ARG A 607 30.73 -13.67 -9.53
C ARG A 607 29.46 -13.67 -10.36
N LEU A 608 29.01 -12.54 -10.87
CA LEU A 608 27.81 -12.40 -11.69
C LEU A 608 28.08 -12.88 -13.12
N LYS A 609 28.22 -14.20 -13.29
CA LYS A 609 28.41 -14.88 -14.58
C LYS A 609 27.08 -15.14 -15.27
N GLU A 610 27.11 -15.57 -16.54
CA GLU A 610 25.91 -15.81 -17.37
C GLU A 610 24.85 -16.68 -16.68
N GLU A 611 25.25 -17.77 -16.03
CA GLU A 611 24.34 -18.65 -15.27
C GLU A 611 23.61 -17.90 -14.14
N ARG A 612 24.33 -16.99 -13.43
CA ARG A 612 23.72 -16.17 -12.37
C ARG A 612 22.83 -15.07 -12.94
N VAL A 613 23.21 -14.52 -14.09
CA VAL A 613 22.40 -13.54 -14.81
C VAL A 613 21.07 -14.16 -15.26
N GLU A 614 21.10 -15.38 -15.82
CA GLU A 614 19.89 -16.11 -16.19
C GLU A 614 19.02 -16.43 -14.96
N HIS A 615 19.64 -16.94 -13.88
CA HIS A 615 18.93 -17.18 -12.63
C HIS A 615 18.17 -15.93 -12.13
N TYR A 616 18.81 -14.78 -12.12
CA TYR A 616 18.14 -13.53 -11.70
C TYR A 616 17.06 -13.10 -12.69
N ARG A 617 17.23 -13.28 -13.99
CA ARG A 617 16.17 -13.01 -14.97
C ARG A 617 14.92 -13.84 -14.71
N ASP A 618 15.09 -15.07 -14.26
CA ASP A 618 13.98 -15.98 -13.98
C ASP A 618 13.24 -15.62 -12.69
N ILE A 619 13.96 -15.28 -11.61
CA ILE A 619 13.34 -15.08 -10.29
C ILE A 619 12.84 -13.65 -10.03
N LEU A 620 13.52 -12.62 -10.59
CA LEU A 620 13.23 -11.23 -10.24
C LEU A 620 11.83 -10.74 -10.63
N PRO A 621 11.19 -11.18 -11.73
CA PRO A 621 9.81 -10.78 -12.03
C PRO A 621 8.83 -11.15 -10.92
N GLU A 622 8.94 -12.37 -10.38
CA GLU A 622 8.09 -12.82 -9.27
C GLU A 622 8.43 -12.10 -7.96
N VAL A 623 9.72 -11.89 -7.67
CA VAL A 623 10.16 -11.12 -6.51
C VAL A 623 9.59 -9.69 -6.55
N ALA A 624 9.66 -9.02 -7.69
CA ALA A 624 9.16 -7.65 -7.85
C ALA A 624 7.63 -7.58 -7.68
N LYS A 625 6.90 -8.52 -8.28
CA LYS A 625 5.45 -8.64 -8.15
C LYS A 625 5.04 -8.89 -6.71
N HIS A 626 5.61 -9.93 -6.08
CA HIS A 626 5.31 -10.29 -4.70
C HIS A 626 5.63 -9.15 -3.72
N SER A 627 6.77 -8.49 -3.88
CA SER A 627 7.15 -7.36 -3.01
C SER A 627 6.16 -6.20 -3.13
N SER A 628 5.66 -5.91 -4.33
CA SER A 628 4.64 -4.87 -4.54
C SER A 628 3.29 -5.24 -3.90
N GLU A 629 2.93 -6.53 -3.89
CA GLU A 629 1.73 -7.03 -3.22
C GLU A 629 1.85 -6.94 -1.70
N MET A 630 3.02 -7.31 -1.15
CA MET A 630 3.27 -7.24 0.30
C MET A 630 3.34 -5.81 0.81
N GLU A 631 3.91 -4.89 0.04
CA GLU A 631 3.90 -3.46 0.37
C GLU A 631 2.46 -2.92 0.46
N ARG A 632 1.62 -3.18 -0.55
CA ARG A 632 0.20 -2.76 -0.50
C ARG A 632 -0.55 -3.36 0.68
N ARG A 633 -0.28 -4.63 1.01
CA ARG A 633 -0.86 -5.29 2.18
C ARG A 633 -0.44 -4.62 3.48
N ALA A 634 0.83 -4.23 3.60
CA ALA A 634 1.35 -3.51 4.75
C ALA A 634 0.68 -2.14 4.89
N ASP A 635 0.66 -1.33 3.80
CA ASP A 635 0.03 0.00 3.77
C ASP A 635 -1.47 -0.06 4.14
N GLU A 636 -2.19 -1.09 3.68
CA GLU A 636 -3.60 -1.28 4.03
C GLU A 636 -3.78 -1.61 5.51
N ALA A 637 -2.93 -2.49 6.07
CA ALA A 637 -2.98 -2.86 7.48
C ALA A 637 -2.65 -1.67 8.40
N GLU A 638 -1.62 -0.89 8.07
CA GLU A 638 -1.24 0.34 8.77
C GLU A 638 -2.41 1.33 8.80
N ARG A 639 -2.99 1.63 7.63
CA ARG A 639 -4.16 2.54 7.53
C ARG A 639 -5.37 2.04 8.32
N GLU A 640 -5.61 0.74 8.36
CA GLU A 640 -6.74 0.19 9.12
C GLU A 640 -6.52 0.26 10.64
N THR A 641 -5.27 0.11 11.12
CA THR A 641 -4.96 0.30 12.54
C THR A 641 -5.04 1.78 12.94
N ASP A 642 -4.59 2.69 12.09
CA ASP A 642 -4.71 4.13 12.31
C ASP A 642 -6.18 4.58 12.38
N LYS A 643 -7.00 4.12 11.42
CA LYS A 643 -8.45 4.40 11.44
C LYS A 643 -9.10 3.91 12.73
N LEU A 644 -8.79 2.68 13.14
CA LEU A 644 -9.34 2.11 14.36
C LEU A 644 -9.02 2.99 15.57
N LYS A 645 -7.76 3.40 15.74
CA LYS A 645 -7.33 4.23 16.86
C LYS A 645 -7.86 5.67 16.77
N LYS A 646 -8.04 6.22 15.57
CA LYS A 646 -8.73 7.50 15.35
C LYS A 646 -10.21 7.44 15.79
N VAL A 647 -10.91 6.36 15.47
CA VAL A 647 -12.28 6.14 15.93
C VAL A 647 -12.35 6.01 17.45
N GLU A 648 -11.44 5.21 18.05
CA GLU A 648 -11.35 5.03 19.49
C GLU A 648 -11.06 6.35 20.22
N TYR A 649 -10.21 7.21 19.65
CA TYR A 649 -9.95 8.54 20.18
C TYR A 649 -11.22 9.41 20.13
N MET A 650 -11.89 9.45 18.97
CA MET A 650 -13.09 10.29 18.80
C MET A 650 -14.31 9.83 19.60
N GLU A 651 -14.37 8.56 19.96
CA GLU A 651 -15.42 8.09 20.89
C GLU A 651 -15.43 8.82 22.23
N GLN A 652 -14.26 9.23 22.71
CA GLN A 652 -14.13 9.98 23.96
C GLN A 652 -14.54 11.44 23.82
N HIS A 653 -14.75 11.92 22.58
CA HIS A 653 -15.05 13.31 22.22
C HIS A 653 -16.44 13.48 21.61
N ILE A 654 -17.35 12.48 21.79
CA ILE A 654 -18.74 12.59 21.31
C ILE A 654 -19.43 13.77 21.97
N GLY A 655 -20.08 14.61 21.17
CA GLY A 655 -20.76 15.84 21.58
C GLY A 655 -19.87 17.08 21.61
N GLU A 656 -18.57 16.95 21.34
CA GLU A 656 -17.67 18.10 21.19
C GLU A 656 -17.71 18.68 19.79
N GLU A 657 -17.48 19.99 19.71
CA GLU A 657 -17.49 20.73 18.46
C GLU A 657 -16.07 21.04 18.00
N TYR A 658 -15.83 20.89 16.68
CA TYR A 658 -14.54 21.17 16.04
C TYR A 658 -14.70 21.99 14.77
N GLU A 659 -13.69 22.77 14.46
CA GLU A 659 -13.52 23.34 13.12
C GLU A 659 -12.80 22.32 12.23
N GLY A 660 -13.29 22.13 11.02
CA GLY A 660 -12.70 21.21 10.05
C GLY A 660 -12.86 21.73 8.63
N VAL A 661 -12.30 21.01 7.69
CA VAL A 661 -12.33 21.35 6.26
C VAL A 661 -12.97 20.20 5.49
N ILE A 662 -13.86 20.50 4.55
CA ILE A 662 -14.47 19.48 3.69
C ILE A 662 -13.38 18.84 2.83
N SER A 663 -13.03 17.57 3.12
CA SER A 663 -12.02 16.77 2.44
C SER A 663 -12.59 15.92 1.30
N GLY A 664 -13.91 15.72 1.27
CA GLY A 664 -14.60 14.96 0.24
C GLY A 664 -16.08 15.31 0.11
N VAL A 665 -16.59 15.31 -1.12
CA VAL A 665 -18.01 15.46 -1.42
C VAL A 665 -18.47 14.27 -2.25
N THR A 666 -19.51 13.59 -1.79
CA THR A 666 -20.04 12.37 -2.42
C THR A 666 -21.57 12.41 -2.46
N GLY A 667 -22.18 11.48 -3.22
CA GLY A 667 -23.64 11.38 -3.28
C GLY A 667 -24.32 11.02 -1.96
N TRP A 668 -23.57 10.55 -0.95
CA TRP A 668 -24.10 10.20 0.37
C TRP A 668 -23.73 11.19 1.47
N GLY A 669 -22.87 12.19 1.20
CA GLY A 669 -22.53 13.20 2.20
C GLY A 669 -21.19 13.87 2.00
N LEU A 670 -20.77 14.60 3.04
CA LEU A 670 -19.54 15.36 3.11
C LEU A 670 -18.55 14.66 4.04
N TYR A 671 -17.33 14.44 3.58
CA TYR A 671 -16.23 14.08 4.48
C TYR A 671 -15.60 15.36 4.99
N VAL A 672 -15.37 15.42 6.29
CA VAL A 672 -14.74 16.57 6.95
C VAL A 672 -13.51 16.10 7.68
N GLU A 673 -12.38 16.75 7.44
CA GLU A 673 -11.11 16.50 8.09
C GLU A 673 -10.83 17.57 9.13
N LEU A 674 -10.44 17.11 10.31
CA LEU A 674 -10.05 17.95 11.44
C LEU A 674 -8.54 18.30 11.37
N PRO A 675 -8.07 19.33 12.10
CA PRO A 675 -6.65 19.71 12.13
C PRO A 675 -5.69 18.57 12.56
N ASN A 676 -6.17 17.63 13.35
CA ASN A 676 -5.43 16.43 13.77
C ASN A 676 -5.51 15.28 12.76
N THR A 677 -5.91 15.52 11.51
CA THR A 677 -6.07 14.56 10.42
C THR A 677 -7.16 13.49 10.61
N VAL A 678 -8.02 13.63 11.61
CA VAL A 678 -9.20 12.78 11.76
C VAL A 678 -10.24 13.16 10.72
N GLU A 679 -10.76 12.18 9.99
CA GLU A 679 -11.80 12.40 8.99
C GLU A 679 -13.10 11.70 9.42
N GLY A 680 -14.22 12.41 9.32
CA GLY A 680 -15.56 11.87 9.59
C GLY A 680 -16.58 12.26 8.51
N LEU A 681 -17.70 11.55 8.49
CA LEU A 681 -18.78 11.73 7.51
C LEU A 681 -19.94 12.53 8.11
N VAL A 682 -20.29 13.62 7.43
CA VAL A 682 -21.61 14.27 7.58
C VAL A 682 -22.54 13.66 6.53
N HIS A 683 -23.46 12.81 6.93
CA HIS A 683 -24.36 12.15 6.00
C HIS A 683 -25.33 13.16 5.37
N ILE A 684 -25.65 13.02 4.08
CA ILE A 684 -26.51 13.99 3.34
C ILE A 684 -27.87 14.24 4.03
N SER A 685 -28.43 13.21 4.67
CA SER A 685 -29.73 13.33 5.37
C SER A 685 -29.67 14.13 6.68
N THR A 686 -28.47 14.37 7.23
CA THR A 686 -28.27 15.13 8.46
C THR A 686 -27.90 16.59 8.21
N ILE A 687 -27.68 16.97 6.94
CA ILE A 687 -27.41 18.38 6.58
C ILE A 687 -28.68 19.20 6.74
N PRO A 688 -28.71 20.19 7.67
CA PRO A 688 -29.92 20.93 7.97
C PRO A 688 -30.28 21.95 6.88
N GLY A 689 -31.54 22.32 6.81
CA GLY A 689 -32.05 23.51 6.13
C GLY A 689 -32.49 23.34 4.67
N ASP A 690 -32.18 22.22 4.00
CA ASP A 690 -32.59 22.00 2.62
C ASP A 690 -32.54 20.50 2.23
N TYR A 691 -33.04 20.20 1.02
CA TYR A 691 -32.75 18.96 0.31
C TYR A 691 -31.50 19.17 -0.55
N TYR A 692 -30.49 18.30 -0.36
CA TYR A 692 -29.22 18.43 -1.04
C TYR A 692 -29.05 17.37 -2.13
N HIS A 693 -28.47 17.74 -3.25
CA HIS A 693 -28.07 16.83 -4.31
C HIS A 693 -26.60 17.01 -4.66
N TYR A 694 -25.97 15.93 -5.08
CA TYR A 694 -24.57 15.90 -5.48
C TYR A 694 -24.40 16.26 -6.95
N ASN A 695 -23.62 17.29 -7.22
CA ASN A 695 -23.18 17.66 -8.57
C ASN A 695 -21.80 17.05 -8.83
N GLU A 696 -21.77 15.91 -9.55
CA GLU A 696 -20.54 15.16 -9.83
C GLU A 696 -19.54 15.98 -10.66
N ALA A 697 -20.02 16.79 -11.61
CA ALA A 697 -19.15 17.58 -12.50
C ALA A 697 -18.38 18.67 -11.77
N ALA A 698 -18.98 19.25 -10.72
CA ALA A 698 -18.37 20.31 -9.90
C ALA A 698 -17.84 19.80 -8.56
N CYS A 699 -18.05 18.53 -8.22
CA CYS A 699 -17.74 17.94 -6.90
C CYS A 699 -18.31 18.77 -5.76
N GLU A 700 -19.57 19.16 -5.86
CA GLU A 700 -20.24 19.99 -4.87
C GLU A 700 -21.61 19.43 -4.46
N MET A 701 -22.02 19.74 -3.24
CA MET A 701 -23.34 19.44 -2.70
C MET A 701 -24.17 20.70 -2.72
N VAL A 702 -25.31 20.69 -3.43
CA VAL A 702 -26.14 21.90 -3.66
C VAL A 702 -27.54 21.68 -3.09
N GLY A 703 -28.00 22.65 -2.30
CA GLY A 703 -29.37 22.69 -1.76
C GLY A 703 -30.38 23.13 -2.84
N GLU A 704 -31.46 22.39 -2.95
CA GLU A 704 -32.48 22.57 -3.98
C GLU A 704 -33.24 23.91 -3.85
N ALA A 705 -33.60 24.28 -2.63
CA ALA A 705 -34.43 25.46 -2.37
C ALA A 705 -33.59 26.70 -2.04
N THR A 706 -32.51 26.55 -1.29
CA THR A 706 -31.68 27.65 -0.80
C THR A 706 -30.54 28.01 -1.70
N GLY A 707 -30.10 27.07 -2.57
CA GLY A 707 -28.88 27.22 -3.34
C GLY A 707 -27.60 27.17 -2.50
N ARG A 708 -27.70 26.84 -1.21
CA ARG A 708 -26.50 26.66 -0.33
C ARG A 708 -25.62 25.56 -0.92
N CYS A 709 -24.36 25.88 -1.06
CA CYS A 709 -23.41 24.98 -1.70
C CYS A 709 -22.28 24.63 -0.76
N PHE A 710 -21.97 23.33 -0.66
CA PHE A 710 -20.79 22.81 0.05
C PHE A 710 -19.79 22.27 -0.97
N LYS A 711 -18.56 22.76 -0.89
CA LYS A 711 -17.46 22.43 -1.81
C LYS A 711 -16.28 21.87 -1.04
N LEU A 712 -15.46 21.14 -1.76
CA LEU A 712 -14.15 20.72 -1.25
C LEU A 712 -13.34 21.94 -0.80
N GLY A 713 -12.60 21.81 0.31
CA GLY A 713 -11.80 22.91 0.87
C GLY A 713 -12.58 23.93 1.72
N MET A 714 -13.92 23.86 1.79
CA MET A 714 -14.68 24.79 2.63
C MET A 714 -14.47 24.49 4.12
N PRO A 715 -14.18 25.52 4.96
CA PRO A 715 -14.19 25.38 6.40
C PRO A 715 -15.63 25.21 6.89
N VAL A 716 -15.82 24.25 7.80
CA VAL A 716 -17.10 23.96 8.43
C VAL A 716 -16.89 23.68 9.91
N ARG A 717 -17.93 23.95 10.70
CA ARG A 717 -17.97 23.56 12.11
C ARG A 717 -18.83 22.32 12.25
N ILE A 718 -18.30 21.33 12.94
CA ILE A 718 -18.97 20.05 13.16
C ILE A 718 -19.05 19.71 14.64
N GLU A 719 -20.00 18.88 14.98
CA GLU A 719 -20.09 18.17 16.26
C GLU A 719 -19.88 16.68 16.01
N VAL A 720 -19.15 16.00 16.87
CA VAL A 720 -18.98 14.54 16.81
C VAL A 720 -20.29 13.90 17.25
N GLU A 721 -21.01 13.27 16.32
CA GLU A 721 -22.33 12.70 16.57
C GLU A 721 -22.25 11.28 17.09
N ASP A 722 -21.46 10.43 16.44
CA ASP A 722 -21.35 9.00 16.73
C ASP A 722 -20.05 8.42 16.18
N CYS A 723 -19.56 7.35 16.82
CA CYS A 723 -18.37 6.60 16.41
C CYS A 723 -18.67 5.11 16.44
N ASP A 724 -18.35 4.40 15.36
CA ASP A 724 -18.52 2.95 15.25
C ASP A 724 -17.16 2.27 15.07
N ARG A 725 -16.65 1.61 16.12
CA ARG A 725 -15.38 0.87 16.10
C ARG A 725 -15.41 -0.32 15.15
N PHE A 726 -16.56 -0.96 14.98
CA PHE A 726 -16.69 -2.13 14.12
C PHE A 726 -16.60 -1.73 12.63
N MET A 727 -17.38 -0.72 12.25
CA MET A 727 -17.37 -0.17 10.90
C MET A 727 -16.18 0.77 10.66
N ARG A 728 -15.45 1.15 11.71
CA ARG A 728 -14.36 2.13 11.69
C ARG A 728 -14.77 3.44 11.04
N THR A 729 -15.92 3.95 11.45
CA THR A 729 -16.50 5.19 10.93
C THR A 729 -16.73 6.20 12.05
N ILE A 730 -16.56 7.46 11.71
CA ILE A 730 -16.86 8.62 12.55
C ILE A 730 -17.93 9.42 11.83
N ASN A 731 -19.04 9.67 12.53
CA ASN A 731 -20.14 10.47 12.03
C ASN A 731 -20.12 11.85 12.67
N PHE A 732 -20.19 12.86 11.82
CA PHE A 732 -20.23 14.25 12.22
C PHE A 732 -21.59 14.86 11.88
N ARG A 733 -21.98 15.88 12.61
CA ARG A 733 -23.14 16.70 12.34
C ARG A 733 -22.67 18.15 12.11
N LEU A 734 -23.19 18.81 11.09
CA LEU A 734 -22.92 20.23 10.88
C LEU A 734 -23.56 21.08 11.97
N VAL A 735 -22.77 22.02 12.51
CA VAL A 735 -23.26 23.02 13.45
C VAL A 735 -23.51 24.31 12.65
N ASP A 736 -24.78 24.69 12.47
CA ASP A 736 -25.16 25.95 11.84
C ASP A 736 -24.82 27.12 12.78
N LYS A 737 -24.21 28.17 12.21
CA LYS A 737 -24.07 29.48 12.89
C LYS A 737 -25.36 30.22 12.90
#